data_9f1cc963a8516d3c58b70f416868ef0b
#
_entry.id   9f1cc963a8516d3c58b70f416868ef0b
#
_cell.length_a   1.000
_cell.length_b   1.000
_cell.length_c   1.000
_cell.angle_alpha   90.00
_cell.angle_beta   90.00
_cell.angle_gamma   90.00
#
_symmetry.space_group_name_H-M   'P 1'
#
loop_
_entity.id
_entity.type
_entity.pdbx_description
1 polymer ?
#
loop_
_entity_poly.entity_id
_entity_poly.type
_entity_poly.pdbx_seq_one_letter_code
_entity_poly.pdbx_strand_id
1 'polypeptide(L)'
;MRRILKRFTGLFCVLALCLSMLPVSALAAEDAPSNQSTTLLSDDNVAKIEENEYPTLDEAVEAAEDGATIELLADATTKGWNLTKSLTITSAPNLAEKPTVTFEKDGIALWGKTLTFKGIDVVMNGVGSTPYGEWTWMTICASKDAVLALDNVNMTMDATGSTGSPHAIYFCSNNKLNLTNGSVLTIKNYPNDALEWDGGDGGYNVNITNSTFISDHNRSGFTGTFYATITNSKVDVVNSLGNGSNGSHFIIEDSEVNFNNNGSHGLSAGELSIDNSTVNTKNNNGMGITVNNAFTVENGSIVTVTGNAGNSSYGYAAVRLYNDYPFTVDSTSELYIEDNNNTGLYVRQGNLTVEDGAVLKITGNKVSHSLLDGYGGGIYVGYGDNYDPTVILPADAIICNNHALVAGDDIYVSEGVSGPSLTFGKVGSGWTLDGGEGDCIDAIDGWYDDSEGARWEAHEEPYHAVEFTDFEPLTGFASATGLTALKAAHGLSPLEPGEETGWDTSKSKTATNLDSNFESDVTLSLPAAEEQLVTDVVFVLDKSTSATVEAKSLEMLRSLKDQLENTGAKINVGVVIFNAVANVANNGEFFDLATEYADIEAAIQQTLKSGTNMHAGLLAGKAMLDADTSVDSSRKYLILVSDG
;
A
#
# COMPACT_ATOMS: atom_id res chain seq x y z
N MET A 1 7.87 25.25 -4.34
CA MET A 1 8.47 24.96 -5.67
C MET A 1 9.02 23.54 -5.79
N ARG A 2 9.51 22.86 -4.75
CA ARG A 2 9.97 21.46 -4.80
C ARG A 2 8.85 20.39 -4.97
N ARG A 3 7.62 20.68 -4.52
CA ARG A 3 6.49 19.73 -4.65
C ARG A 3 5.88 19.62 -6.06
N ILE A 4 6.12 20.60 -6.92
CA ILE A 4 5.58 20.59 -8.30
C ILE A 4 6.49 19.78 -9.23
N LEU A 5 7.78 19.67 -8.93
CA LEU A 5 8.74 18.94 -9.77
C LEU A 5 8.58 17.40 -9.66
N LYS A 6 8.15 16.87 -8.50
CA LYS A 6 7.91 15.43 -8.31
C LYS A 6 6.68 14.88 -9.04
N ARG A 7 5.71 15.74 -9.39
CA ARG A 7 4.51 15.33 -10.17
C ARG A 7 4.76 15.23 -11.68
N PHE A 8 5.80 15.89 -12.19
CA PHE A 8 6.15 15.82 -13.63
C PHE A 8 6.99 14.61 -13.99
N THR A 9 7.78 14.05 -13.07
CA THR A 9 8.57 12.84 -13.30
C THR A 9 7.69 11.58 -13.39
N GLY A 10 6.61 11.49 -12.62
CA GLY A 10 5.68 10.36 -12.70
C GLY A 10 4.92 10.26 -14.02
N LEU A 11 4.59 11.41 -14.64
CA LEU A 11 3.85 11.42 -15.91
C LEU A 11 4.72 11.01 -17.12
N PHE A 12 6.03 11.22 -17.05
CA PHE A 12 6.96 10.82 -18.12
C PHE A 12 7.25 9.32 -18.14
N CYS A 13 7.25 8.66 -16.97
CA CYS A 13 7.42 7.20 -16.88
C CYS A 13 6.20 6.43 -17.41
N VAL A 14 4.99 6.93 -17.21
CA VAL A 14 3.77 6.30 -17.73
C VAL A 14 3.68 6.41 -19.25
N LEU A 15 4.18 7.50 -19.85
CA LEU A 15 4.20 7.65 -21.31
C LEU A 15 5.25 6.77 -22.00
N ALA A 16 6.34 6.44 -21.33
CA ALA A 16 7.38 5.56 -21.85
C ALA A 16 6.96 4.08 -21.85
N LEU A 17 6.13 3.65 -20.88
CA LEU A 17 5.61 2.27 -20.85
C LEU A 17 4.51 2.01 -21.88
N CYS A 18 3.75 3.01 -22.31
CA CYS A 18 2.69 2.84 -23.30
C CYS A 18 3.20 2.73 -24.76
N LEU A 19 4.46 3.07 -25.04
CA LEU A 19 5.02 2.97 -26.41
C LEU A 19 5.70 1.62 -26.71
N SER A 20 5.85 0.72 -25.74
CA SER A 20 6.48 -0.58 -25.92
C SER A 20 5.53 -1.74 -26.26
N MET A 21 4.22 -1.48 -26.43
CA MET A 21 3.22 -2.50 -26.75
C MET A 21 2.56 -2.29 -28.13
N LEU A 22 3.36 -2.20 -29.19
CA LEU A 22 2.83 -2.31 -30.55
C LEU A 22 3.37 -3.59 -31.21
N PRO A 23 2.52 -4.49 -31.74
CA PRO A 23 2.98 -5.69 -32.43
C PRO A 23 3.60 -5.32 -33.78
N VAL A 24 4.82 -5.75 -34.00
CA VAL A 24 5.47 -5.68 -35.31
C VAL A 24 4.89 -6.78 -36.20
N SER A 25 4.06 -6.39 -37.16
CA SER A 25 3.59 -7.28 -38.18
C SER A 25 4.69 -7.51 -39.24
N ALA A 26 4.98 -8.78 -39.49
CA ALA A 26 5.93 -9.23 -40.50
C ALA A 26 5.52 -8.81 -41.90
N LEU A 27 6.44 -8.20 -42.63
CA LEU A 27 6.38 -8.08 -44.07
C LEU A 27 7.34 -9.10 -44.69
N ALA A 28 6.77 -10.04 -45.43
CA ALA A 28 7.52 -10.94 -46.28
C ALA A 28 7.98 -10.19 -47.54
N ALA A 29 9.20 -10.38 -47.94
CA ALA A 29 9.68 -10.03 -49.27
C ALA A 29 10.42 -11.22 -49.88
N GLU A 30 10.06 -11.48 -51.14
CA GLU A 30 10.46 -12.60 -51.98
C GLU A 30 11.90 -12.52 -52.52
N ASP A 31 12.36 -13.67 -52.90
CA ASP A 31 13.57 -14.15 -53.52
C ASP A 31 14.31 -13.27 -54.56
N ALA A 32 15.62 -13.40 -54.55
CA ALA A 32 16.43 -13.74 -55.72
C ALA A 32 17.90 -14.07 -55.34
N PRO A 33 18.58 -14.94 -56.06
CA PRO A 33 19.79 -15.61 -55.62
C PRO A 33 21.06 -14.94 -56.11
N SER A 34 22.11 -14.94 -55.32
CA SER A 34 23.48 -14.84 -55.83
C SER A 34 24.47 -15.65 -55.01
N ASN A 35 25.03 -16.65 -55.65
CA ASN A 35 26.20 -17.40 -55.21
C ASN A 35 27.37 -16.47 -54.92
N GLN A 36 27.89 -16.48 -53.71
CA GLN A 36 29.31 -16.37 -53.45
C GLN A 36 29.66 -17.29 -52.27
N SER A 37 30.40 -18.33 -52.60
CA SER A 37 31.06 -19.24 -51.68
C SER A 37 32.12 -18.46 -50.90
N THR A 38 31.80 -17.99 -49.73
CA THR A 38 32.77 -17.70 -48.68
C THR A 38 32.75 -18.87 -47.73
N THR A 39 33.83 -19.56 -47.63
CA THR A 39 34.13 -20.52 -46.58
C THR A 39 33.90 -19.81 -45.24
N LEU A 40 32.72 -20.00 -44.66
CA LEU A 40 32.47 -19.70 -43.27
C LEU A 40 33.25 -20.73 -42.50
N LEU A 41 34.28 -20.29 -41.81
CA LEU A 41 34.78 -21.00 -40.61
C LEU A 41 33.56 -21.08 -39.69
N SER A 42 33.05 -22.26 -39.50
CA SER A 42 32.03 -22.51 -38.48
C SER A 42 32.73 -22.49 -37.12
N ASP A 43 32.84 -21.32 -36.52
CA ASP A 43 33.08 -21.22 -35.09
C ASP A 43 31.76 -21.59 -34.37
N ASP A 44 31.51 -22.89 -34.24
CA ASP A 44 30.36 -23.44 -33.54
C ASP A 44 30.54 -23.43 -32.01
N ASN A 45 31.59 -22.78 -31.52
CA ASN A 45 31.90 -22.73 -30.09
C ASN A 45 31.05 -21.68 -29.39
N VAL A 46 30.38 -22.08 -28.30
CA VAL A 46 29.47 -21.21 -27.51
C VAL A 46 30.13 -20.70 -26.25
N ALA A 47 31.24 -21.29 -25.83
CA ALA A 47 31.90 -20.93 -24.56
C ALA A 47 33.42 -21.03 -24.69
N LYS A 48 34.14 -20.29 -23.83
CA LYS A 48 35.60 -20.41 -23.71
C LYS A 48 36.07 -20.27 -22.27
N ILE A 49 37.18 -20.91 -21.95
CA ILE A 49 37.94 -20.75 -20.70
C ILE A 49 39.36 -20.35 -21.12
N GLU A 50 39.78 -19.12 -20.74
CA GLU A 50 41.01 -18.52 -21.22
C GLU A 50 41.10 -18.57 -22.75
N GLU A 51 42.03 -19.38 -23.31
CA GLU A 51 42.20 -19.51 -24.76
C GLU A 51 41.52 -20.77 -25.32
N ASN A 52 40.90 -21.61 -24.47
CA ASN A 52 40.27 -22.84 -24.92
C ASN A 52 38.78 -22.62 -25.19
N GLU A 53 38.35 -22.92 -26.38
CA GLU A 53 36.96 -22.81 -26.82
C GLU A 53 36.25 -24.17 -26.76
N TYR A 54 34.93 -24.12 -26.46
CA TYR A 54 34.09 -25.30 -26.24
C TYR A 54 32.82 -25.20 -27.08
N PRO A 55 32.42 -26.28 -27.76
CA PRO A 55 31.20 -26.30 -28.58
C PRO A 55 29.93 -26.25 -27.76
N THR A 56 29.97 -26.63 -26.47
CA THR A 56 28.84 -26.56 -25.55
C THR A 56 29.24 -25.97 -24.20
N LEU A 57 28.29 -25.33 -23.56
CA LEU A 57 28.51 -24.82 -22.21
C LEU A 57 28.73 -25.97 -21.19
N ASP A 58 28.08 -27.11 -21.38
CA ASP A 58 28.26 -28.28 -20.49
C ASP A 58 29.69 -28.83 -20.56
N GLU A 59 30.32 -28.89 -21.75
CA GLU A 59 31.73 -29.29 -21.90
C GLU A 59 32.68 -28.27 -21.25
N ALA A 60 32.40 -26.97 -21.38
CA ALA A 60 33.17 -25.94 -20.68
C ALA A 60 33.05 -26.08 -19.15
N VAL A 61 31.83 -26.29 -18.63
CA VAL A 61 31.58 -26.52 -17.20
C VAL A 61 32.30 -27.79 -16.70
N GLU A 62 32.32 -28.86 -17.47
CA GLU A 62 33.03 -30.09 -17.10
C GLU A 62 34.53 -29.87 -17.07
N ALA A 63 35.10 -29.20 -18.07
CA ALA A 63 36.56 -28.93 -18.19
C ALA A 63 37.08 -27.88 -17.20
N ALA A 64 36.21 -26.98 -16.71
CA ALA A 64 36.58 -25.87 -15.83
C ALA A 64 37.23 -26.36 -14.53
N GLU A 65 38.21 -25.65 -14.02
CA GLU A 65 38.77 -25.82 -12.68
C GLU A 65 37.96 -25.03 -11.62
N ASP A 66 38.23 -25.30 -10.33
CA ASP A 66 37.56 -24.56 -9.23
C ASP A 66 37.96 -23.08 -9.27
N GLY A 67 36.97 -22.21 -9.37
CA GLY A 67 37.16 -20.76 -9.52
C GLY A 67 37.30 -20.26 -10.97
N ALA A 68 37.16 -21.13 -11.97
CA ALA A 68 37.28 -20.73 -13.37
C ALA A 68 36.18 -19.74 -13.81
N THR A 69 36.56 -18.91 -14.78
CA THR A 69 35.62 -18.05 -15.53
C THR A 69 35.36 -18.64 -16.90
N ILE A 70 34.11 -18.84 -17.24
CA ILE A 70 33.62 -19.29 -18.55
C ILE A 70 33.01 -18.07 -19.24
N GLU A 71 33.58 -17.68 -20.39
CA GLU A 71 33.02 -16.62 -21.22
C GLU A 71 32.10 -17.22 -22.28
N LEU A 72 30.86 -16.73 -22.35
CA LEU A 72 29.93 -17.10 -23.40
C LEU A 72 30.19 -16.29 -24.66
N LEU A 73 30.33 -16.99 -25.76
CA LEU A 73 30.56 -16.43 -27.11
C LEU A 73 29.24 -16.25 -27.88
N ALA A 74 28.19 -16.99 -27.45
CA ALA A 74 26.84 -16.97 -28.01
C ALA A 74 25.84 -17.48 -26.98
N ASP A 75 24.56 -17.51 -27.34
CA ASP A 75 23.52 -18.18 -26.55
C ASP A 75 23.88 -19.67 -26.38
N ALA A 76 23.62 -20.18 -25.20
CA ALA A 76 23.96 -21.54 -24.83
C ALA A 76 22.78 -22.27 -24.19
N THR A 77 22.73 -23.58 -24.38
CA THR A 77 21.79 -24.46 -23.64
C THR A 77 22.55 -25.38 -22.70
N THR A 78 21.90 -25.84 -21.64
CA THR A 78 22.42 -26.81 -20.69
C THR A 78 21.34 -27.76 -20.23
N LYS A 79 21.73 -28.96 -19.83
CA LYS A 79 20.83 -29.96 -19.23
C LYS A 79 20.67 -29.77 -17.72
N GLY A 80 21.48 -28.91 -17.11
CA GLY A 80 21.55 -28.70 -15.67
C GLY A 80 22.85 -29.20 -15.06
N TRP A 81 23.17 -28.72 -13.85
CA TRP A 81 24.48 -28.90 -13.23
C TRP A 81 24.42 -29.43 -11.81
N ASN A 82 25.37 -30.35 -11.51
CA ASN A 82 25.75 -30.70 -10.13
C ASN A 82 27.16 -30.14 -9.88
N LEU A 83 27.23 -28.95 -9.27
CA LEU A 83 28.48 -28.21 -9.13
C LEU A 83 29.21 -28.55 -7.85
N THR A 84 30.41 -29.08 -8.04
CA THR A 84 31.38 -29.32 -6.95
C THR A 84 32.59 -28.37 -7.02
N LYS A 85 32.49 -27.36 -7.87
CA LYS A 85 33.47 -26.30 -8.12
C LYS A 85 32.78 -24.94 -8.21
N SER A 86 33.49 -23.89 -7.82
CA SER A 86 33.04 -22.52 -8.00
C SER A 86 33.26 -22.08 -9.44
N LEU A 87 32.29 -21.38 -10.02
CA LEU A 87 32.35 -20.93 -11.40
C LEU A 87 31.82 -19.52 -11.53
N THR A 88 32.39 -18.76 -12.47
CA THR A 88 31.80 -17.54 -13.01
C THR A 88 31.44 -17.76 -14.47
N ILE A 89 30.20 -17.54 -14.85
CA ILE A 89 29.74 -17.58 -16.24
C ILE A 89 29.42 -16.15 -16.66
N THR A 90 30.09 -15.65 -17.65
CA THR A 90 30.02 -14.25 -18.07
C THR A 90 29.89 -14.11 -19.58
N SER A 91 29.41 -12.95 -20.04
CA SER A 91 29.45 -12.59 -21.46
C SER A 91 30.87 -12.31 -21.92
N ALA A 92 31.21 -12.72 -23.12
CA ALA A 92 32.44 -12.27 -23.77
C ALA A 92 32.38 -10.74 -24.02
N PRO A 93 33.52 -10.03 -23.91
CA PRO A 93 33.52 -8.55 -23.88
C PRO A 93 33.06 -7.84 -25.17
N ASN A 94 32.97 -8.55 -26.28
CA ASN A 94 32.66 -7.95 -27.60
C ASN A 94 31.26 -8.31 -28.13
N LEU A 95 30.42 -8.94 -27.34
CA LEU A 95 29.05 -9.24 -27.77
C LEU A 95 28.19 -7.98 -27.75
N ALA A 96 27.38 -7.80 -28.80
CA ALA A 96 26.49 -6.66 -28.93
C ALA A 96 25.30 -6.74 -27.99
N GLU A 97 24.88 -7.96 -27.63
CA GLU A 97 23.77 -8.26 -26.74
C GLU A 97 24.22 -9.26 -25.68
N LYS A 98 23.53 -9.30 -24.56
CA LYS A 98 23.75 -10.31 -23.50
C LYS A 98 23.44 -11.69 -24.05
N PRO A 99 24.34 -12.66 -23.95
CA PRO A 99 24.03 -14.04 -24.32
C PRO A 99 23.10 -14.65 -23.25
N THR A 100 22.25 -15.59 -23.69
CA THR A 100 21.28 -16.30 -22.85
C THR A 100 21.75 -17.72 -22.57
N VAL A 101 21.70 -18.14 -21.28
CA VAL A 101 21.81 -19.54 -20.88
C VAL A 101 20.43 -20.10 -20.64
N THR A 102 20.02 -21.10 -21.41
CA THR A 102 18.73 -21.79 -21.27
C THR A 102 18.93 -23.18 -20.68
N PHE A 103 18.29 -23.42 -19.53
CA PHE A 103 18.22 -24.75 -18.91
C PHE A 103 17.04 -25.52 -19.52
N GLU A 104 17.33 -26.68 -20.11
CA GLU A 104 16.35 -27.43 -20.88
C GLU A 104 15.61 -28.52 -20.05
N LYS A 105 16.22 -29.02 -18.98
CA LYS A 105 15.68 -30.20 -18.31
C LYS A 105 15.82 -30.15 -16.79
N ASP A 106 17.03 -30.11 -16.31
CA ASP A 106 17.36 -30.17 -14.90
C ASP A 106 17.87 -28.80 -14.41
N GLY A 107 17.81 -28.55 -13.10
CA GLY A 107 18.26 -27.31 -12.49
C GLY A 107 19.72 -27.37 -12.02
N ILE A 108 20.00 -26.76 -10.88
CA ILE A 108 21.34 -26.60 -10.34
C ILE A 108 21.41 -27.19 -8.92
N ALA A 109 22.38 -28.06 -8.67
CA ALA A 109 22.80 -28.42 -7.34
C ALA A 109 24.15 -27.76 -7.03
N LEU A 110 24.22 -27.04 -5.90
CA LEU A 110 25.38 -26.22 -5.53
C LEU A 110 25.84 -26.56 -4.10
N TRP A 111 27.03 -27.19 -3.98
CA TRP A 111 27.53 -27.77 -2.75
C TRP A 111 28.76 -27.05 -2.22
N GLY A 112 28.57 -26.07 -1.33
CA GLY A 112 29.67 -25.34 -0.70
C GLY A 112 30.49 -24.52 -1.69
N LYS A 113 29.93 -24.14 -2.81
CA LYS A 113 30.58 -23.48 -3.91
C LYS A 113 29.87 -22.21 -4.32
N THR A 114 30.55 -21.33 -5.02
CA THR A 114 30.00 -20.10 -5.57
C THR A 114 29.73 -20.27 -7.05
N LEU A 115 28.50 -20.03 -7.44
CA LEU A 115 28.12 -19.84 -8.85
C LEU A 115 27.77 -18.37 -9.07
N THR A 116 28.49 -17.73 -9.96
CA THR A 116 28.22 -16.34 -10.38
C THR A 116 27.81 -16.31 -11.84
N PHE A 117 26.64 -15.80 -12.12
CA PHE A 117 26.27 -15.35 -13.46
C PHE A 117 26.55 -13.85 -13.57
N LYS A 118 27.16 -13.42 -14.67
CA LYS A 118 27.58 -12.03 -14.83
C LYS A 118 27.33 -11.51 -16.23
N GLY A 119 26.52 -10.45 -16.38
CA GLY A 119 26.29 -9.78 -17.65
C GLY A 119 25.66 -10.67 -18.72
N ILE A 120 24.84 -11.64 -18.31
CA ILE A 120 24.14 -12.60 -19.17
C ILE A 120 22.68 -12.68 -18.77
N ASP A 121 21.85 -13.32 -19.60
CA ASP A 121 20.50 -13.69 -19.24
C ASP A 121 20.42 -15.21 -18.95
N VAL A 122 19.52 -15.61 -18.03
CA VAL A 122 19.34 -17.01 -17.62
C VAL A 122 17.87 -17.37 -17.67
N VAL A 123 17.53 -18.49 -18.33
CA VAL A 123 16.16 -18.95 -18.49
C VAL A 123 16.02 -20.39 -18.00
N MET A 124 15.08 -20.61 -17.07
CA MET A 124 14.72 -21.93 -16.50
C MET A 124 13.21 -22.14 -16.61
N ASN A 125 12.70 -22.31 -17.81
CA ASN A 125 11.28 -22.52 -18.06
C ASN A 125 10.93 -24.00 -18.11
N GLY A 126 9.93 -24.43 -17.34
CA GLY A 126 9.50 -25.83 -17.25
C GLY A 126 10.51 -26.75 -16.56
N VAL A 127 11.58 -26.21 -16.00
CA VAL A 127 12.59 -26.99 -15.26
C VAL A 127 12.02 -27.40 -13.91
N GLY A 128 11.97 -28.70 -13.65
CA GLY A 128 11.27 -29.24 -12.50
C GLY A 128 12.16 -29.76 -11.36
N SER A 129 13.43 -30.07 -11.61
CA SER A 129 14.27 -30.70 -10.60
C SER A 129 15.75 -30.42 -10.78
N THR A 130 16.53 -30.67 -9.73
CA THR A 130 17.98 -30.71 -9.83
C THR A 130 18.45 -32.06 -10.41
N PRO A 131 19.65 -32.17 -11.01
CA PRO A 131 20.22 -33.43 -11.46
C PRO A 131 20.69 -34.34 -10.32
N TYR A 132 20.37 -34.04 -9.07
CA TYR A 132 20.89 -34.72 -7.91
C TYR A 132 19.89 -35.72 -7.32
N GLY A 133 20.05 -36.95 -7.66
CA GLY A 133 19.50 -38.25 -7.20
C GLY A 133 18.22 -38.30 -6.37
N GLU A 134 18.28 -37.96 -5.09
CA GLU A 134 17.15 -38.07 -4.15
C GLU A 134 16.38 -36.74 -3.97
N TRP A 135 16.90 -35.61 -4.47
CA TRP A 135 16.37 -34.26 -4.25
C TRP A 135 15.64 -33.73 -5.48
N THR A 136 14.62 -34.46 -5.90
CA THR A 136 13.88 -34.16 -7.16
C THR A 136 12.78 -33.11 -7.00
N TRP A 137 12.76 -32.40 -5.86
CA TRP A 137 11.67 -31.47 -5.53
C TRP A 137 12.14 -30.00 -5.44
N MET A 138 13.27 -29.67 -6.04
CA MET A 138 13.79 -28.29 -6.11
C MET A 138 14.50 -28.03 -7.43
N THR A 139 14.34 -26.83 -7.99
CA THR A 139 15.02 -26.43 -9.24
C THR A 139 16.45 -26.01 -8.98
N ILE A 140 16.68 -25.20 -7.96
CA ILE A 140 18.04 -24.87 -7.48
C ILE A 140 18.16 -25.33 -6.02
N CYS A 141 19.13 -26.18 -5.75
CA CYS A 141 19.47 -26.61 -4.40
C CYS A 141 20.84 -26.04 -4.00
N ALA A 142 20.88 -25.28 -2.91
CA ALA A 142 22.12 -24.77 -2.36
C ALA A 142 22.34 -25.27 -0.93
N SER A 143 23.56 -25.72 -0.61
CA SER A 143 23.90 -26.27 0.70
C SER A 143 25.36 -25.99 1.04
N LYS A 144 25.72 -26.08 2.34
CA LYS A 144 27.09 -25.98 2.84
C LYS A 144 27.79 -24.64 2.50
N ASP A 145 27.15 -23.51 2.88
CA ASP A 145 27.67 -22.17 2.64
C ASP A 145 27.82 -21.80 1.14
N ALA A 146 26.99 -22.40 0.29
CA ALA A 146 26.98 -22.09 -1.13
C ALA A 146 26.51 -20.66 -1.41
N VAL A 147 26.97 -20.10 -2.52
CA VAL A 147 26.59 -18.75 -2.97
C VAL A 147 26.08 -18.81 -4.39
N LEU A 148 24.86 -18.32 -4.62
CA LEU A 148 24.36 -17.99 -5.96
C LEU A 148 24.42 -16.46 -6.11
N ALA A 149 25.16 -15.99 -7.08
CA ALA A 149 25.35 -14.56 -7.35
C ALA A 149 24.90 -14.19 -8.77
N LEU A 150 24.10 -13.15 -8.87
CA LEU A 150 23.64 -12.54 -10.10
C LEU A 150 24.20 -11.11 -10.18
N ASP A 151 25.05 -10.83 -11.15
CA ASP A 151 25.69 -9.53 -11.38
C ASP A 151 25.31 -9.00 -12.76
N ASN A 152 24.41 -8.06 -12.84
CA ASN A 152 23.86 -7.55 -14.12
C ASN A 152 23.20 -8.66 -14.97
N VAL A 153 22.34 -9.47 -14.36
CA VAL A 153 21.70 -10.66 -14.95
C VAL A 153 20.17 -10.51 -14.94
N ASN A 154 19.50 -10.89 -16.02
CA ASN A 154 18.08 -11.16 -16.00
C ASN A 154 17.87 -12.68 -15.90
N MET A 155 17.41 -13.16 -14.76
CA MET A 155 17.12 -14.57 -14.55
C MET A 155 15.62 -14.79 -14.43
N THR A 156 15.08 -15.65 -15.30
CA THR A 156 13.67 -16.06 -15.25
C THR A 156 13.58 -17.55 -14.91
N MET A 157 12.83 -17.86 -13.87
CA MET A 157 12.47 -19.21 -13.46
C MET A 157 10.95 -19.34 -13.51
N ASP A 158 10.42 -20.15 -14.43
CA ASP A 158 8.98 -20.35 -14.64
C ASP A 158 8.65 -21.85 -14.62
N ALA A 159 7.92 -22.28 -13.59
CA ALA A 159 7.54 -23.67 -13.42
C ALA A 159 6.35 -24.09 -14.30
N THR A 160 5.82 -23.25 -15.18
CA THR A 160 4.74 -23.62 -16.09
C THR A 160 5.11 -24.84 -16.92
N GLY A 161 4.32 -25.90 -16.80
CA GLY A 161 4.56 -27.15 -17.52
C GLY A 161 5.62 -28.08 -16.88
N SER A 162 6.21 -27.70 -15.74
CA SER A 162 7.11 -28.58 -15.00
C SER A 162 6.39 -29.81 -14.47
N THR A 163 7.12 -30.90 -14.32
CA THR A 163 6.59 -32.13 -13.69
C THR A 163 6.98 -32.19 -12.23
N GLY A 164 6.05 -32.61 -11.37
CA GLY A 164 6.27 -32.67 -9.92
C GLY A 164 5.84 -31.36 -9.22
N SER A 165 6.35 -31.17 -8.03
CA SER A 165 6.06 -29.98 -7.20
C SER A 165 7.36 -29.36 -6.70
N PRO A 166 8.16 -28.74 -7.58
CA PRO A 166 9.44 -28.19 -7.19
C PRO A 166 9.28 -26.90 -6.38
N HIS A 167 10.27 -26.66 -5.47
CA HIS A 167 10.63 -25.32 -4.99
C HIS A 167 11.55 -24.66 -6.02
N ALA A 168 11.53 -23.34 -6.11
CA ALA A 168 12.41 -22.70 -7.08
C ALA A 168 13.86 -22.70 -6.58
N ILE A 169 14.14 -22.05 -5.45
CA ILE A 169 15.47 -22.03 -4.83
C ILE A 169 15.35 -22.52 -3.39
N TYR A 170 16.09 -23.57 -3.08
CA TYR A 170 16.07 -24.22 -1.78
C TYR A 170 17.43 -24.16 -1.10
N PHE A 171 17.45 -23.70 0.13
CA PHE A 171 18.66 -23.54 0.94
C PHE A 171 18.65 -24.47 2.14
N CYS A 172 19.71 -25.24 2.32
CA CYS A 172 19.83 -26.22 3.42
C CYS A 172 20.78 -25.81 4.56
N SER A 173 21.43 -24.65 4.50
CA SER A 173 22.42 -24.16 5.49
C SER A 173 22.66 -22.67 5.26
N ASN A 174 23.74 -22.10 5.82
CA ASN A 174 24.18 -20.71 5.68
C ASN A 174 24.53 -20.32 4.23
N ASN A 175 23.56 -20.38 3.33
CA ASN A 175 23.76 -20.07 1.93
C ASN A 175 23.49 -18.59 1.66
N LYS A 176 23.90 -18.12 0.48
CA LYS A 176 23.67 -16.74 0.07
C LYS A 176 23.08 -16.64 -1.34
N LEU A 177 22.10 -15.78 -1.47
CA LEU A 177 21.62 -15.28 -2.75
C LEU A 177 21.98 -13.80 -2.86
N ASN A 178 22.78 -13.44 -3.87
CA ASN A 178 23.19 -12.07 -4.09
C ASN A 178 22.71 -11.59 -5.46
N LEU A 179 21.94 -10.51 -5.48
CA LEU A 179 21.53 -9.78 -6.68
C LEU A 179 22.21 -8.41 -6.67
N THR A 180 22.95 -8.08 -7.73
CA THR A 180 23.70 -6.83 -7.80
C THR A 180 23.65 -6.21 -9.22
N ASN A 181 23.97 -4.92 -9.29
CA ASN A 181 24.24 -4.20 -10.55
C ASN A 181 23.12 -4.27 -11.59
N GLY A 182 21.87 -4.06 -11.18
CA GLY A 182 20.71 -4.07 -12.06
C GLY A 182 20.21 -5.46 -12.42
N SER A 183 20.55 -6.48 -11.63
CA SER A 183 20.02 -7.82 -11.83
C SER A 183 18.52 -7.88 -11.58
N VAL A 184 17.82 -8.70 -12.37
CA VAL A 184 16.40 -8.99 -12.23
C VAL A 184 16.24 -10.50 -12.06
N LEU A 185 15.73 -10.93 -10.90
CA LEU A 185 15.35 -12.33 -10.67
C LEU A 185 13.83 -12.43 -10.62
N THR A 186 13.25 -13.15 -11.58
CA THR A 186 11.80 -13.45 -11.64
C THR A 186 11.58 -14.93 -11.40
N ILE A 187 10.80 -15.27 -10.37
CA ILE A 187 10.40 -16.64 -10.01
C ILE A 187 8.87 -16.71 -10.07
N LYS A 188 8.32 -17.60 -10.89
CA LYS A 188 6.88 -17.65 -11.06
C LYS A 188 6.31 -19.06 -11.28
N ASN A 189 5.02 -19.21 -10.93
CA ASN A 189 4.22 -20.41 -11.14
C ASN A 189 4.76 -21.69 -10.46
N TYR A 190 5.56 -21.53 -9.41
CA TYR A 190 6.04 -22.68 -8.63
C TYR A 190 4.94 -23.21 -7.72
N PRO A 191 4.65 -24.54 -7.77
CA PRO A 191 3.65 -25.15 -6.89
C PRO A 191 4.07 -25.19 -5.42
N ASN A 192 5.34 -24.91 -5.14
CA ASN A 192 5.93 -24.67 -3.82
C ASN A 192 6.58 -23.28 -3.76
N ASP A 193 7.46 -23.06 -2.82
CA ASP A 193 7.94 -21.75 -2.46
C ASP A 193 9.00 -21.23 -3.45
N ALA A 194 9.03 -19.90 -3.65
CA ALA A 194 10.05 -19.27 -4.49
C ALA A 194 11.43 -19.36 -3.84
N LEU A 195 11.54 -18.98 -2.56
CA LEU A 195 12.74 -19.12 -1.75
C LEU A 195 12.37 -19.87 -0.47
N GLU A 196 13.01 -20.99 -0.23
CA GLU A 196 12.78 -21.78 0.98
C GLU A 196 14.08 -22.16 1.67
N TRP A 197 14.02 -22.17 3.01
CA TRP A 197 15.02 -22.69 3.87
C TRP A 197 14.42 -23.78 4.78
N ASP A 198 15.06 -24.93 4.82
CA ASP A 198 14.68 -26.04 5.68
C ASP A 198 15.83 -26.44 6.59
N GLY A 199 15.70 -26.09 7.82
CA GLY A 199 16.34 -26.62 9.01
C GLY A 199 17.86 -26.80 9.02
N GLY A 200 18.48 -26.25 10.01
CA GLY A 200 19.89 -26.33 10.36
C GLY A 200 20.28 -25.18 11.25
N ASP A 201 21.45 -25.19 11.83
CA ASP A 201 21.97 -24.07 12.61
C ASP A 201 22.35 -22.93 11.64
N GLY A 202 21.61 -21.84 11.67
CA GLY A 202 21.83 -20.65 10.85
C GLY A 202 20.85 -20.51 9.68
N GLY A 203 20.45 -19.30 9.39
CA GLY A 203 19.59 -18.94 8.27
C GLY A 203 20.36 -18.80 6.96
N TYR A 204 19.65 -18.42 5.90
CA TYR A 204 20.28 -18.00 4.65
C TYR A 204 20.21 -16.48 4.50
N ASN A 205 21.11 -15.93 3.69
CA ASN A 205 21.15 -14.51 3.42
C ASN A 205 20.69 -14.21 2.00
N VAL A 206 19.76 -13.27 1.87
CA VAL A 206 19.31 -12.71 0.61
C VAL A 206 19.76 -11.26 0.54
N ASN A 207 20.67 -10.95 -0.36
CA ASN A 207 21.17 -9.59 -0.55
C ASN A 207 20.73 -9.09 -1.93
N ILE A 208 19.91 -8.06 -1.95
CA ILE A 208 19.38 -7.45 -3.17
C ILE A 208 19.84 -5.99 -3.17
N THR A 209 20.81 -5.67 -4.02
CA THR A 209 21.42 -4.35 -4.09
C THR A 209 21.35 -3.81 -5.51
N ASN A 210 20.80 -2.60 -5.69
CA ASN A 210 20.57 -1.99 -7.00
C ASN A 210 19.91 -2.97 -8.01
N SER A 211 18.89 -3.73 -7.56
CA SER A 211 18.38 -4.89 -8.31
C SER A 211 16.87 -5.06 -8.10
N THR A 212 16.28 -6.01 -8.82
CA THR A 212 14.84 -6.32 -8.71
C THR A 212 14.63 -7.81 -8.43
N PHE A 213 13.77 -8.13 -7.48
CA PHE A 213 13.29 -9.48 -7.22
C PHE A 213 11.78 -9.53 -7.39
N ILE A 214 11.29 -10.50 -8.15
CA ILE A 214 9.86 -10.72 -8.43
C ILE A 214 9.51 -12.18 -8.12
N SER A 215 8.56 -12.37 -7.19
CA SER A 215 7.93 -13.66 -6.91
C SER A 215 6.44 -13.56 -7.25
N ASP A 216 5.98 -14.30 -8.25
CA ASP A 216 4.61 -14.19 -8.75
C ASP A 216 3.96 -15.56 -8.94
N HIS A 217 2.72 -15.75 -8.40
CA HIS A 217 1.96 -17.00 -8.50
C HIS A 217 2.71 -18.24 -7.98
N ASN A 218 3.57 -18.08 -6.97
CA ASN A 218 4.18 -19.22 -6.26
C ASN A 218 3.32 -19.65 -5.07
N ARG A 219 3.62 -20.78 -4.43
CA ARG A 219 2.95 -21.13 -3.18
C ARG A 219 3.21 -20.08 -2.10
N SER A 220 4.48 -19.74 -1.90
CA SER A 220 4.91 -18.63 -1.03
C SER A 220 6.13 -17.92 -1.64
N GLY A 221 6.39 -16.69 -1.21
CA GLY A 221 7.56 -15.93 -1.64
C GLY A 221 8.82 -16.33 -0.89
N PHE A 222 8.90 -15.94 0.38
CA PHE A 222 10.01 -16.23 1.29
C PHE A 222 9.53 -17.15 2.42
N THR A 223 10.18 -18.31 2.58
CA THR A 223 9.81 -19.28 3.62
C THR A 223 11.04 -19.73 4.42
N GLY A 224 10.90 -19.79 5.75
CA GLY A 224 11.94 -20.26 6.67
C GLY A 224 12.76 -19.11 7.29
N THR A 225 13.85 -19.47 7.99
CA THR A 225 14.71 -18.49 8.65
C THR A 225 15.71 -17.88 7.68
N PHE A 226 15.61 -16.57 7.44
CA PHE A 226 16.50 -15.85 6.53
C PHE A 226 16.78 -14.43 7.04
N TYR A 227 17.78 -13.82 6.44
CA TYR A 227 18.14 -12.41 6.59
C TYR A 227 18.15 -11.78 5.21
N ALA A 228 17.15 -10.94 4.93
CA ALA A 228 17.05 -10.22 3.66
C ALA A 228 17.52 -8.78 3.85
N THR A 229 18.57 -8.39 3.13
CA THR A 229 19.02 -7.00 3.01
C THR A 229 18.67 -6.51 1.62
N ILE A 230 17.84 -5.47 1.55
CA ILE A 230 17.30 -4.90 0.32
C ILE A 230 17.71 -3.43 0.29
N THR A 231 18.64 -3.07 -0.61
CA THR A 231 19.19 -1.72 -0.68
C THR A 231 19.09 -1.16 -2.10
N ASN A 232 18.53 0.03 -2.23
CA ASN A 232 18.29 0.72 -3.51
C ASN A 232 17.67 -0.21 -4.57
N SER A 233 16.62 -0.94 -4.17
CA SER A 233 16.11 -2.08 -4.93
C SER A 233 14.59 -2.13 -4.95
N LYS A 234 14.06 -3.00 -5.81
CA LYS A 234 12.63 -3.30 -5.85
C LYS A 234 12.37 -4.78 -5.56
N VAL A 235 11.40 -5.05 -4.67
CA VAL A 235 10.94 -6.40 -4.37
C VAL A 235 9.43 -6.48 -4.52
N ASP A 236 8.96 -7.35 -5.40
CA ASP A 236 7.54 -7.64 -5.60
C ASP A 236 7.27 -9.12 -5.27
N VAL A 237 6.48 -9.38 -4.24
CA VAL A 237 5.99 -10.71 -3.88
C VAL A 237 4.48 -10.69 -3.97
N VAL A 238 3.96 -11.25 -5.05
CA VAL A 238 2.57 -11.06 -5.43
C VAL A 238 1.87 -12.36 -5.80
N ASN A 239 0.55 -12.40 -5.56
CA ASN A 239 -0.31 -13.49 -6.00
C ASN A 239 0.12 -14.88 -5.48
N SER A 240 0.84 -14.97 -4.36
CA SER A 240 1.19 -16.25 -3.77
C SER A 240 -0.07 -16.99 -3.30
N LEU A 241 -0.11 -18.31 -3.44
CA LEU A 241 -1.22 -19.13 -2.94
C LEU A 241 -1.28 -19.18 -1.41
N GLY A 242 -0.14 -19.01 -0.74
CA GLY A 242 0.04 -18.94 0.70
C GLY A 242 0.58 -17.58 1.12
N ASN A 243 1.65 -17.58 1.91
CA ASN A 243 2.24 -16.35 2.44
C ASN A 243 3.13 -15.63 1.42
N GLY A 244 3.13 -14.31 1.46
CA GLY A 244 4.16 -13.52 0.80
C GLY A 244 5.52 -13.77 1.44
N SER A 245 5.61 -13.66 2.78
CA SER A 245 6.75 -14.16 3.54
C SER A 245 6.31 -14.87 4.82
N ASN A 246 7.13 -15.80 5.25
CA ASN A 246 7.03 -16.45 6.55
C ASN A 246 8.45 -16.70 7.04
N GLY A 247 9.05 -15.68 7.64
CA GLY A 247 10.47 -15.73 7.92
C GLY A 247 10.95 -14.67 8.87
N SER A 248 12.20 -14.30 8.79
CA SER A 248 12.95 -13.85 9.93
C SER A 248 13.26 -12.36 9.93
N HIS A 249 14.15 -11.89 9.08
CA HIS A 249 14.67 -10.53 9.23
C HIS A 249 14.67 -9.82 7.89
N PHE A 250 14.09 -8.62 7.85
CA PHE A 250 14.16 -7.72 6.70
C PHE A 250 14.84 -6.41 7.11
N ILE A 251 15.87 -6.04 6.38
CA ILE A 251 16.49 -4.72 6.40
C ILE A 251 16.24 -4.12 5.01
N ILE A 252 15.46 -3.04 4.97
CA ILE A 252 14.99 -2.41 3.73
C ILE A 252 15.47 -0.96 3.73
N GLU A 253 16.37 -0.61 2.82
CA GLU A 253 17.01 0.70 2.71
C GLU A 253 16.85 1.26 1.29
N ASP A 254 16.46 2.52 1.14
CA ASP A 254 16.33 3.21 -0.15
C ASP A 254 15.51 2.41 -1.19
N SER A 255 14.49 1.66 -0.77
CA SER A 255 13.88 0.61 -1.58
C SER A 255 12.35 0.69 -1.65
N GLU A 256 11.77 0.00 -2.66
CA GLU A 256 10.34 -0.25 -2.79
C GLU A 256 10.05 -1.74 -2.64
N VAL A 257 9.21 -2.09 -1.66
CA VAL A 257 8.90 -3.50 -1.35
C VAL A 257 7.39 -3.70 -1.28
N ASN A 258 6.89 -4.67 -2.04
CA ASN A 258 5.48 -4.96 -2.18
C ASN A 258 5.18 -6.43 -1.87
N PHE A 259 4.22 -6.67 -0.95
CA PHE A 259 3.67 -8.00 -0.63
C PHE A 259 2.15 -7.96 -0.83
N ASN A 260 1.69 -8.22 -2.06
CA ASN A 260 0.31 -7.95 -2.43
C ASN A 260 -0.43 -9.18 -2.97
N ASN A 261 -1.75 -9.23 -2.71
CA ASN A 261 -2.66 -10.26 -3.25
C ASN A 261 -2.25 -11.69 -2.87
N ASN A 262 -1.61 -11.91 -1.73
CA ASN A 262 -1.21 -13.25 -1.31
C ASN A 262 -2.37 -13.98 -0.61
N GLY A 263 -2.42 -15.29 -0.76
CA GLY A 263 -3.50 -16.15 -0.26
C GLY A 263 -3.54 -16.31 1.26
N SER A 264 -2.50 -15.83 1.97
CA SER A 264 -2.42 -15.79 3.43
C SER A 264 -1.79 -14.46 3.85
N HIS A 265 -0.74 -14.46 4.70
CA HIS A 265 -0.09 -13.23 5.15
C HIS A 265 0.73 -12.55 4.04
N GLY A 266 0.80 -11.23 4.08
CA GLY A 266 1.71 -10.44 3.25
C GLY A 266 3.15 -10.57 3.73
N LEU A 267 3.58 -9.66 4.59
CA LEU A 267 4.93 -9.61 5.18
C LEU A 267 4.88 -10.14 6.62
N SER A 268 5.44 -11.33 6.84
CA SER A 268 5.66 -11.89 8.17
C SER A 268 7.15 -11.90 8.47
N ALA A 269 7.55 -11.18 9.51
CA ALA A 269 8.94 -11.00 9.89
C ALA A 269 9.20 -11.32 11.37
N GLY A 270 10.40 -11.78 11.68
CA GLY A 270 10.93 -11.75 13.03
C GLY A 270 11.32 -10.33 13.40
N GLU A 271 12.15 -9.70 12.57
CA GLU A 271 12.55 -8.30 12.68
C GLU A 271 12.33 -7.59 11.35
N LEU A 272 11.91 -6.33 11.41
CA LEU A 272 11.63 -5.50 10.24
C LEU A 272 12.17 -4.08 10.45
N SER A 273 13.18 -3.71 9.68
CA SER A 273 13.74 -2.37 9.63
C SER A 273 13.48 -1.75 8.25
N ILE A 274 12.92 -0.55 8.23
CA ILE A 274 12.54 0.18 7.02
C ILE A 274 13.14 1.58 7.11
N ASP A 275 14.11 1.87 6.24
CA ASP A 275 14.85 3.13 6.20
C ASP A 275 14.70 3.78 4.81
N ASN A 276 14.26 5.04 4.75
CA ASN A 276 14.05 5.81 3.52
C ASN A 276 13.37 5.01 2.40
N SER A 277 12.37 4.19 2.76
CA SER A 277 11.80 3.16 1.88
C SER A 277 10.29 3.19 1.84
N THR A 278 9.72 2.56 0.80
CA THR A 278 8.28 2.37 0.67
C THR A 278 7.94 0.89 0.79
N VAL A 279 7.08 0.53 1.74
CA VAL A 279 6.59 -0.84 1.93
C VAL A 279 5.08 -0.88 1.78
N ASN A 280 4.58 -1.72 0.89
CA ASN A 280 3.16 -1.90 0.65
C ASN A 280 2.74 -3.36 0.90
N THR A 281 1.68 -3.53 1.69
CA THR A 281 1.02 -4.82 1.84
C THR A 281 -0.47 -4.65 1.55
N LYS A 282 -0.93 -5.16 0.40
CA LYS A 282 -2.28 -4.91 -0.09
C LYS A 282 -3.01 -6.20 -0.45
N ASN A 283 -4.30 -6.26 -0.06
CA ASN A 283 -5.23 -7.33 -0.46
C ASN A 283 -4.73 -8.75 -0.14
N ASN A 284 -3.99 -8.95 0.94
CA ASN A 284 -3.63 -10.28 1.39
C ASN A 284 -4.79 -10.90 2.18
N ASN A 285 -5.05 -12.19 1.99
CA ASN A 285 -6.15 -12.87 2.69
C ASN A 285 -5.92 -13.04 4.19
N GLY A 286 -4.68 -12.96 4.65
CA GLY A 286 -4.28 -12.92 6.05
C GLY A 286 -3.83 -11.53 6.47
N MET A 287 -2.98 -11.46 7.50
CA MET A 287 -2.40 -10.20 7.99
C MET A 287 -1.54 -9.52 6.92
N GLY A 288 -1.59 -8.21 6.84
CA GLY A 288 -0.71 -7.44 5.97
C GLY A 288 0.73 -7.51 6.46
N ILE A 289 0.95 -7.07 7.70
CA ILE A 289 2.27 -7.12 8.36
C ILE A 289 2.14 -7.84 9.70
N THR A 290 3.05 -8.78 9.98
CA THR A 290 3.24 -9.31 11.32
C THR A 290 4.72 -9.27 11.68
N VAL A 291 5.03 -8.71 12.85
CA VAL A 291 6.40 -8.62 13.35
C VAL A 291 6.45 -9.23 14.74
N ASN A 292 7.38 -10.17 14.93
CA ASN A 292 7.50 -10.88 16.20
C ASN A 292 8.45 -10.19 17.18
N ASN A 293 9.51 -9.54 16.68
CA ASN A 293 10.52 -8.88 17.50
C ASN A 293 10.57 -7.38 17.19
N ALA A 294 11.69 -6.83 16.77
CA ALA A 294 11.83 -5.39 16.53
C ALA A 294 11.17 -4.92 15.23
N PHE A 295 10.56 -3.75 15.28
CA PHE A 295 10.00 -3.05 14.12
C PHE A 295 10.45 -1.58 14.15
N THR A 296 11.10 -1.14 13.08
CA THR A 296 11.59 0.23 12.95
C THR A 296 11.21 0.80 11.60
N VAL A 297 10.65 1.99 11.58
CA VAL A 297 10.30 2.76 10.36
C VAL A 297 10.90 4.16 10.52
N GLU A 298 11.84 4.52 9.67
CA GLU A 298 12.63 5.73 9.85
C GLU A 298 13.00 6.43 8.53
N ASN A 299 13.50 7.66 8.67
CA ASN A 299 14.09 8.44 7.58
C ASN A 299 13.13 8.72 6.41
N GLY A 300 11.87 9.06 6.70
CA GLY A 300 10.87 9.40 5.68
C GLY A 300 10.28 8.19 4.97
N SER A 301 10.33 7.04 5.62
CA SER A 301 9.73 5.80 5.09
C SER A 301 8.21 5.87 5.08
N ILE A 302 7.60 5.18 4.10
CA ILE A 302 6.15 5.10 3.93
C ILE A 302 5.72 3.63 3.99
N VAL A 303 4.87 3.30 4.95
CA VAL A 303 4.29 1.96 5.10
C VAL A 303 2.79 2.01 4.86
N THR A 304 2.30 1.24 3.89
CA THR A 304 0.86 1.16 3.56
C THR A 304 0.34 -0.27 3.72
N VAL A 305 -0.69 -0.42 4.52
CA VAL A 305 -1.35 -1.71 4.82
C VAL A 305 -2.84 -1.58 4.52
N THR A 306 -3.30 -2.12 3.38
CA THR A 306 -4.66 -1.86 2.87
C THR A 306 -5.33 -3.12 2.34
N GLY A 307 -6.62 -3.31 2.65
CA GLY A 307 -7.44 -4.40 2.10
C GLY A 307 -7.04 -5.80 2.58
N ASN A 308 -6.25 -5.91 3.64
CA ASN A 308 -5.79 -7.20 4.16
C ASN A 308 -6.80 -7.86 5.10
N ALA A 309 -6.47 -9.05 5.59
CA ALA A 309 -7.22 -9.84 6.57
C ALA A 309 -8.62 -10.29 6.09
N GLY A 310 -8.79 -10.54 4.81
CA GLY A 310 -10.06 -10.97 4.21
C GLY A 310 -10.50 -12.39 4.59
N ASN A 311 -9.62 -13.22 5.14
CA ASN A 311 -9.96 -14.58 5.57
C ASN A 311 -9.77 -14.74 7.08
N SER A 312 -10.87 -14.99 7.76
CA SER A 312 -10.98 -15.12 9.21
C SER A 312 -10.07 -16.15 9.88
N SER A 313 -9.66 -17.17 9.15
CA SER A 313 -8.98 -18.32 9.77
C SER A 313 -7.53 -18.02 10.17
N TYR A 314 -6.95 -16.90 9.70
CA TYR A 314 -5.52 -16.61 9.83
C TYR A 314 -5.19 -15.18 10.27
N GLY A 315 -6.16 -14.31 10.52
CA GLY A 315 -5.89 -12.90 10.78
C GLY A 315 -6.39 -12.41 12.13
N TYR A 316 -5.47 -11.93 13.00
CA TYR A 316 -5.85 -11.17 14.20
C TYR A 316 -6.09 -9.70 13.85
N ALA A 317 -5.24 -9.14 12.97
CA ALA A 317 -5.25 -7.74 12.59
C ALA A 317 -4.58 -7.55 11.23
N ALA A 318 -4.68 -6.36 10.65
CA ALA A 318 -3.91 -6.02 9.46
C ALA A 318 -2.42 -5.86 9.79
N VAL A 319 -2.09 -5.22 10.90
CA VAL A 319 -0.75 -5.14 11.47
C VAL A 319 -0.73 -5.78 12.85
N ARG A 320 0.19 -6.70 13.09
CA ARG A 320 0.37 -7.37 14.39
C ARG A 320 1.79 -7.24 14.90
N LEU A 321 1.93 -6.71 16.11
CA LEU A 321 3.18 -6.56 16.85
C LEU A 321 3.13 -7.50 18.07
N TYR A 322 4.05 -8.51 18.13
CA TYR A 322 3.74 -9.70 18.93
C TYR A 322 4.47 -9.80 20.25
N ASN A 323 5.80 -9.74 20.28
CA ASN A 323 6.60 -9.97 21.50
C ASN A 323 6.98 -8.65 22.19
N ASP A 324 7.59 -8.75 23.36
CA ASP A 324 8.06 -7.62 24.16
C ASP A 324 9.37 -7.04 23.58
N TYR A 325 9.23 -6.29 22.49
CA TYR A 325 10.30 -5.57 21.81
C TYR A 325 9.88 -4.14 21.50
N PRO A 326 10.82 -3.22 21.27
CA PRO A 326 10.48 -1.88 20.81
C PRO A 326 9.98 -1.90 19.36
N PHE A 327 8.90 -1.19 19.14
CA PHE A 327 8.35 -0.90 17.82
C PHE A 327 8.35 0.62 17.65
N THR A 328 9.00 1.13 16.61
CA THR A 328 9.19 2.58 16.45
C THR A 328 8.84 3.05 15.04
N VAL A 329 8.18 4.21 14.96
CA VAL A 329 8.00 4.98 13.74
C VAL A 329 8.49 6.39 14.04
N ASP A 330 9.52 6.83 13.33
CA ASP A 330 10.13 8.13 13.58
C ASP A 330 9.27 9.30 13.10
N SER A 331 9.60 10.52 13.54
CA SER A 331 8.86 11.75 13.26
C SER A 331 8.81 12.17 11.78
N THR A 332 9.55 11.51 10.90
CA THR A 332 9.60 11.83 9.47
C THR A 332 8.85 10.84 8.60
N SER A 333 8.41 9.74 9.19
CA SER A 333 7.85 8.59 8.48
C SER A 333 6.32 8.55 8.52
N GLU A 334 5.73 7.71 7.67
CA GLU A 334 4.30 7.63 7.46
C GLU A 334 3.82 6.16 7.59
N LEU A 335 2.78 5.92 8.39
CA LEU A 335 2.14 4.62 8.56
C LEU A 335 0.64 4.72 8.29
N TYR A 336 0.19 4.06 7.23
CA TYR A 336 -1.19 3.98 6.79
C TYR A 336 -1.73 2.56 6.96
N ILE A 337 -2.79 2.40 7.76
CA ILE A 337 -3.47 1.12 7.99
C ILE A 337 -4.94 1.34 7.66
N GLU A 338 -5.33 1.07 6.43
CA GLU A 338 -6.60 1.54 5.90
C GLU A 338 -7.41 0.43 5.22
N ASP A 339 -8.73 0.48 5.38
CA ASP A 339 -9.69 -0.37 4.66
C ASP A 339 -9.40 -1.88 4.76
N ASN A 340 -8.90 -2.35 5.91
CA ASN A 340 -8.67 -3.77 6.14
C ASN A 340 -9.92 -4.47 6.69
N ASN A 341 -10.02 -5.78 6.47
CA ASN A 341 -11.19 -6.57 6.85
C ASN A 341 -11.09 -7.19 8.26
N ASN A 342 -10.28 -6.62 9.12
CA ASN A 342 -10.13 -6.97 10.53
C ASN A 342 -9.58 -5.76 11.30
N THR A 343 -9.26 -5.92 12.59
CA THR A 343 -8.56 -4.91 13.39
C THR A 343 -7.39 -4.32 12.60
N GLY A 344 -7.25 -3.00 12.59
CA GLY A 344 -6.16 -2.33 11.89
C GLY A 344 -4.81 -2.68 12.52
N LEU A 345 -4.60 -2.30 13.77
CA LEU A 345 -3.35 -2.48 14.52
C LEU A 345 -3.57 -3.28 15.81
N TYR A 346 -2.84 -4.36 15.98
CA TYR A 346 -2.81 -5.14 17.21
C TYR A 346 -1.42 -5.11 17.84
N VAL A 347 -1.30 -4.47 19.01
CA VAL A 347 -0.10 -4.45 19.85
C VAL A 347 -0.30 -5.40 21.01
N ARG A 348 0.34 -6.59 20.94
CA ARG A 348 0.10 -7.66 21.93
C ARG A 348 0.89 -7.48 23.22
N GLN A 349 2.20 -7.22 23.13
CA GLN A 349 3.11 -7.26 24.29
C GLN A 349 4.18 -6.17 24.27
N GLY A 350 4.58 -5.67 23.14
CA GLY A 350 5.72 -4.75 23.00
C GLY A 350 5.35 -3.29 23.22
N ASN A 351 6.34 -2.45 23.14
CA ASN A 351 6.17 -1.00 23.27
C ASN A 351 6.18 -0.36 21.88
N LEU A 352 5.06 0.17 21.45
CA LEU A 352 4.97 0.94 20.21
C LEU A 352 5.13 2.44 20.51
N THR A 353 6.04 3.08 19.82
CA THR A 353 6.17 4.54 19.80
C THR A 353 6.09 5.03 18.36
N VAL A 354 5.08 5.80 18.06
CA VAL A 354 4.98 6.61 16.84
C VAL A 354 5.26 8.06 17.27
N GLU A 355 6.36 8.62 16.79
CA GLU A 355 6.84 9.92 17.26
C GLU A 355 5.95 11.08 16.78
N ASP A 356 5.90 12.17 17.58
CA ASP A 356 5.25 13.41 17.15
C ASP A 356 5.88 13.92 15.84
N GLY A 357 5.05 14.20 14.85
CA GLY A 357 5.45 14.59 13.49
C GLY A 357 5.41 13.45 12.47
N ALA A 358 5.34 12.19 12.91
CA ALA A 358 5.01 11.08 12.03
C ALA A 358 3.55 11.18 11.55
N VAL A 359 3.27 10.71 10.35
CA VAL A 359 1.90 10.55 9.89
C VAL A 359 1.39 9.16 10.29
N LEU A 360 0.40 9.11 11.18
CA LEU A 360 -0.29 7.88 11.53
C LEU A 360 -1.75 7.98 11.11
N LYS A 361 -2.20 7.05 10.26
CA LYS A 361 -3.58 6.99 9.84
C LYS A 361 -4.13 5.56 9.90
N ILE A 362 -5.14 5.35 10.72
CA ILE A 362 -5.80 4.05 10.94
C ILE A 362 -7.29 4.25 10.68
N THR A 363 -7.75 3.93 9.47
CA THR A 363 -9.11 4.30 9.04
C THR A 363 -9.79 3.19 8.24
N GLY A 364 -11.12 3.11 8.35
CA GLY A 364 -11.93 2.21 7.53
C GLY A 364 -11.71 0.72 7.79
N ASN A 365 -10.99 0.36 8.85
CA ASN A 365 -10.76 -1.04 9.19
C ASN A 365 -12.04 -1.63 9.80
N LYS A 366 -12.43 -2.82 9.37
CA LYS A 366 -13.69 -3.42 9.78
C LYS A 366 -13.51 -4.85 10.23
N VAL A 367 -13.71 -5.10 11.53
CA VAL A 367 -13.67 -6.45 12.08
C VAL A 367 -14.82 -7.26 11.50
N SER A 368 -14.49 -8.26 10.70
CA SER A 368 -15.47 -9.18 10.11
C SER A 368 -15.52 -10.52 10.83
N HIS A 369 -14.48 -10.85 11.59
CA HIS A 369 -14.32 -12.11 12.33
C HIS A 369 -13.51 -11.88 13.60
N SER A 370 -13.75 -12.70 14.59
CA SER A 370 -13.26 -12.46 15.94
C SER A 370 -12.21 -13.48 16.38
N LEU A 371 -10.94 -13.19 16.12
CA LEU A 371 -9.84 -13.81 16.88
C LEU A 371 -9.44 -12.96 18.09
N LEU A 372 -9.93 -11.71 18.17
CA LEU A 372 -9.81 -10.79 19.30
C LEU A 372 -11.19 -10.54 19.92
N ASP A 373 -12.06 -11.54 19.94
CA ASP A 373 -13.41 -11.50 20.47
C ASP A 373 -14.30 -10.35 19.95
N GLY A 374 -13.90 -9.75 18.82
CA GLY A 374 -14.65 -8.70 18.13
C GLY A 374 -14.38 -7.29 18.63
N TYR A 375 -13.36 -7.09 19.45
CA TYR A 375 -12.97 -5.79 19.98
C TYR A 375 -11.91 -5.10 19.11
N GLY A 376 -11.84 -3.77 19.17
CA GLY A 376 -10.81 -2.95 18.58
C GLY A 376 -10.82 -2.95 17.05
N GLY A 377 -11.63 -2.12 16.42
CA GLY A 377 -11.67 -1.98 14.98
C GLY A 377 -10.41 -1.32 14.43
N GLY A 378 -10.03 -0.18 14.97
CA GLY A 378 -8.81 0.53 14.61
C GLY A 378 -7.59 -0.04 15.30
N ILE A 379 -7.55 0.07 16.64
CA ILE A 379 -6.42 -0.37 17.48
C ILE A 379 -6.91 -1.30 18.58
N TYR A 380 -6.17 -2.39 18.76
CA TYR A 380 -6.32 -3.29 19.91
C TYR A 380 -5.01 -3.36 20.68
N VAL A 381 -5.02 -3.06 21.98
CA VAL A 381 -3.85 -3.07 22.86
C VAL A 381 -4.00 -4.12 23.94
N GLY A 382 -2.99 -4.96 24.13
CA GLY A 382 -2.91 -5.94 25.22
C GLY A 382 -3.37 -7.35 24.85
N TYR A 383 -3.23 -8.29 25.75
CA TYR A 383 -3.71 -9.67 25.68
C TYR A 383 -3.66 -10.32 27.06
N GLY A 384 -4.75 -10.19 27.83
CA GLY A 384 -4.88 -10.83 29.14
C GLY A 384 -3.87 -10.37 30.21
N ASP A 385 -3.91 -11.01 31.37
CA ASP A 385 -3.34 -10.53 32.65
C ASP A 385 -1.82 -10.50 32.79
N ASN A 386 -1.03 -10.75 31.75
CA ASN A 386 0.43 -10.97 31.92
C ASN A 386 1.32 -10.00 31.12
N TYR A 387 0.74 -9.04 30.42
CA TYR A 387 1.51 -8.18 29.52
C TYR A 387 0.99 -6.75 29.58
N ASP A 388 1.89 -5.82 29.85
CA ASP A 388 1.60 -4.39 29.94
C ASP A 388 2.23 -3.64 28.72
N PRO A 389 1.69 -3.77 27.51
CA PRO A 389 2.21 -3.05 26.37
C PRO A 389 1.98 -1.55 26.56
N THR A 390 2.96 -0.77 26.08
CA THR A 390 2.86 0.70 26.05
C THR A 390 2.75 1.17 24.60
N VAL A 391 1.71 1.95 24.31
CA VAL A 391 1.49 2.54 22.99
C VAL A 391 1.50 4.05 23.09
N ILE A 392 2.43 4.70 22.40
CA ILE A 392 2.55 6.15 22.33
C ILE A 392 2.30 6.55 20.89
N LEU A 393 1.26 7.36 20.68
CA LEU A 393 0.86 7.85 19.36
C LEU A 393 1.08 9.37 19.24
N PRO A 394 1.29 9.90 18.03
CA PRO A 394 1.39 11.34 17.85
C PRO A 394 0.06 12.01 18.19
N ALA A 395 0.13 13.26 18.65
CA ALA A 395 -1.06 14.03 19.05
C ALA A 395 -2.06 14.26 17.90
N ASP A 396 -1.58 14.24 16.66
CA ASP A 396 -2.32 14.44 15.42
C ASP A 396 -2.60 13.13 14.65
N ALA A 397 -2.54 11.98 15.33
CA ALA A 397 -2.93 10.71 14.74
C ALA A 397 -4.40 10.73 14.28
N ILE A 398 -4.66 10.21 13.08
CA ILE A 398 -6.01 10.09 12.52
C ILE A 398 -6.48 8.64 12.69
N ILE A 399 -7.44 8.42 13.59
CA ILE A 399 -8.01 7.11 13.88
C ILE A 399 -9.52 7.25 13.82
N CYS A 400 -10.13 6.82 12.70
CA CYS A 400 -11.56 7.05 12.49
C CYS A 400 -12.20 6.07 11.52
N ASN A 401 -13.53 6.01 11.57
CA ASN A 401 -14.33 5.17 10.68
C ASN A 401 -13.97 3.67 10.72
N ASN A 402 -13.35 3.23 11.80
CA ASN A 402 -13.12 1.82 12.04
C ASN A 402 -14.38 1.19 12.63
N HIS A 403 -14.49 -0.13 12.62
CA HIS A 403 -15.64 -0.82 13.13
C HIS A 403 -15.27 -2.13 13.82
N ALA A 404 -15.60 -2.24 15.10
CA ALA A 404 -15.54 -3.46 15.90
C ALA A 404 -16.87 -4.22 15.84
N LEU A 405 -16.87 -5.49 16.23
CA LEU A 405 -18.12 -6.27 16.37
C LEU A 405 -18.78 -6.08 17.73
N VAL A 406 -17.99 -5.73 18.74
CA VAL A 406 -18.44 -5.68 20.14
C VAL A 406 -18.24 -4.28 20.73
N ALA A 407 -16.99 -3.80 20.84
CA ALA A 407 -16.70 -2.48 21.37
C ALA A 407 -15.30 -1.98 20.94
N GLY A 408 -15.08 -0.67 21.08
CA GLY A 408 -13.86 0.00 20.65
C GLY A 408 -13.77 0.06 19.13
N ASP A 409 -14.75 0.65 18.47
CA ASP A 409 -14.73 0.81 17.02
C ASP A 409 -13.39 1.35 16.56
N ASP A 410 -12.87 2.37 17.21
CA ASP A 410 -11.58 2.91 16.88
C ASP A 410 -10.46 2.44 17.80
N ILE A 411 -10.68 2.36 19.11
CA ILE A 411 -9.62 2.02 20.08
C ILE A 411 -10.18 1.11 21.18
N TYR A 412 -9.40 0.09 21.51
CA TYR A 412 -9.69 -0.83 22.60
C TYR A 412 -8.42 -1.21 23.36
N VAL A 413 -8.45 -1.09 24.67
CA VAL A 413 -7.41 -1.58 25.58
C VAL A 413 -7.98 -2.74 26.39
N SER A 414 -7.33 -3.91 26.33
CA SER A 414 -7.88 -5.13 26.90
C SER A 414 -7.84 -5.13 28.43
N GLU A 415 -8.79 -5.84 29.02
CA GLU A 415 -8.83 -6.13 30.46
C GLU A 415 -7.49 -6.71 30.97
N GLY A 416 -7.09 -6.35 32.18
CA GLY A 416 -5.89 -6.87 32.85
C GLY A 416 -4.59 -6.15 32.48
N VAL A 417 -4.62 -5.23 31.52
CA VAL A 417 -3.48 -4.35 31.25
C VAL A 417 -3.44 -3.25 32.32
N SER A 418 -2.35 -3.18 33.08
CA SER A 418 -2.19 -2.22 34.18
C SER A 418 -1.39 -0.99 33.77
N GLY A 419 -1.84 0.19 34.16
CA GLY A 419 -1.16 1.47 33.88
C GLY A 419 -1.52 2.11 32.54
N PRO A 420 -0.91 3.23 32.19
CA PRO A 420 -1.23 3.97 30.97
C PRO A 420 -0.72 3.21 29.75
N SER A 421 -1.60 2.45 29.12
CA SER A 421 -1.27 1.53 28.02
C SER A 421 -1.30 2.19 26.66
N LEU A 422 -2.13 3.22 26.48
CA LEU A 422 -2.17 4.01 25.27
C LEU A 422 -2.13 5.50 25.61
N THR A 423 -1.22 6.22 25.03
CA THR A 423 -0.97 7.65 25.28
C THR A 423 -0.84 8.40 23.98
N PHE A 424 -1.48 9.57 23.88
CA PHE A 424 -1.35 10.49 22.75
C PHE A 424 -0.39 11.62 23.07
N GLY A 425 0.52 11.91 22.14
CA GLY A 425 1.53 12.95 22.32
C GLY A 425 2.65 12.52 23.26
N LYS A 426 3.38 13.49 23.74
CA LYS A 426 4.52 13.22 24.63
C LYS A 426 4.07 12.63 25.95
N VAL A 427 4.80 11.65 26.44
CA VAL A 427 4.56 11.03 27.75
C VAL A 427 4.40 12.10 28.84
N GLY A 428 3.30 12.02 29.59
CA GLY A 428 2.96 12.97 30.67
C GLY A 428 2.31 14.27 30.21
N SER A 429 2.11 14.51 28.94
CA SER A 429 1.40 15.68 28.41
C SER A 429 0.16 15.30 27.58
N GLY A 430 0.02 14.04 27.22
CA GLY A 430 -1.06 13.53 26.40
C GLY A 430 -2.19 12.90 27.21
N TRP A 431 -3.23 12.52 26.52
CA TRP A 431 -4.33 11.74 27.02
C TRP A 431 -4.00 10.25 27.03
N THR A 432 -4.46 9.51 28.03
CA THR A 432 -4.11 8.10 28.20
C THR A 432 -5.33 7.22 28.42
N LEU A 433 -5.23 6.00 27.92
CA LEU A 433 -6.11 4.88 28.25
C LEU A 433 -5.31 3.80 28.99
N ASP A 434 -5.95 3.17 29.96
CA ASP A 434 -5.46 1.95 30.61
C ASP A 434 -6.55 0.88 30.59
N GLY A 435 -6.21 -0.38 30.75
CA GLY A 435 -7.15 -1.48 30.64
C GLY A 435 -8.12 -1.65 31.82
N GLY A 436 -8.04 -0.79 32.84
CA GLY A 436 -8.88 -0.89 34.01
C GLY A 436 -8.67 -2.14 34.88
N GLU A 437 -9.49 -2.34 35.89
CA GLU A 437 -9.50 -3.50 36.78
C GLU A 437 -10.84 -4.26 36.68
N GLY A 438 -10.78 -5.58 36.61
CA GLY A 438 -11.95 -6.45 36.58
C GLY A 438 -12.64 -6.44 35.21
N ASP A 439 -13.96 -6.31 35.18
CA ASP A 439 -14.74 -6.26 33.93
C ASP A 439 -14.70 -4.86 33.28
N CYS A 440 -13.87 -3.95 33.76
CA CYS A 440 -13.72 -2.62 33.20
C CYS A 440 -12.63 -2.65 32.11
N ILE A 441 -12.98 -2.13 30.98
CA ILE A 441 -12.10 -2.01 29.80
C ILE A 441 -12.20 -0.59 29.27
N ASP A 442 -11.11 -0.07 28.73
CA ASP A 442 -11.14 1.20 28.03
C ASP A 442 -11.42 0.99 26.54
N ALA A 443 -12.52 1.55 26.08
CA ALA A 443 -12.94 1.49 24.70
C ALA A 443 -13.42 2.86 24.23
N ILE A 444 -13.09 3.20 22.99
CA ILE A 444 -13.54 4.41 22.30
C ILE A 444 -14.17 3.99 20.99
N ASP A 445 -15.48 4.23 20.88
CA ASP A 445 -16.26 3.96 19.69
C ASP A 445 -16.44 5.25 18.89
N GLY A 446 -15.72 5.37 17.80
CA GLY A 446 -15.78 6.55 16.94
C GLY A 446 -14.95 7.73 17.43
N TRP A 447 -13.67 7.66 17.26
CA TRP A 447 -12.78 8.81 17.37
C TRP A 447 -12.27 9.18 15.99
N TYR A 448 -12.47 10.43 15.58
CA TYR A 448 -11.82 10.95 14.42
C TYR A 448 -11.30 12.37 14.66
N ASP A 449 -10.21 12.70 14.00
CA ASP A 449 -9.70 14.05 13.91
C ASP A 449 -9.94 14.58 12.50
N ASP A 450 -10.63 15.71 12.42
CA ASP A 450 -10.64 16.55 11.25
C ASP A 450 -9.81 17.81 11.54
N SER A 451 -9.74 18.72 10.61
CA SER A 451 -8.97 19.96 10.81
C SER A 451 -9.46 20.82 12.00
N GLU A 452 -10.55 20.48 12.63
CA GLU A 452 -11.21 21.22 13.70
C GLU A 452 -11.26 20.45 15.04
N GLY A 453 -10.78 19.19 15.09
CA GLY A 453 -10.66 18.45 16.32
C GLY A 453 -11.09 16.99 16.32
N ALA A 454 -11.01 16.38 17.47
CA ALA A 454 -11.33 14.98 17.67
C ALA A 454 -12.80 14.79 17.99
N ARG A 455 -13.37 13.71 17.48
CA ARG A 455 -14.73 13.30 17.79
C ARG A 455 -14.73 11.98 18.54
N TRP A 456 -15.70 11.84 19.45
CA TRP A 456 -15.93 10.69 20.27
C TRP A 456 -17.37 10.24 20.15
N GLU A 457 -17.60 8.94 20.17
CA GLU A 457 -18.91 8.35 20.30
C GLU A 457 -18.91 7.40 21.50
N ALA A 458 -19.99 7.39 22.28
CA ALA A 458 -20.16 6.48 23.37
C ALA A 458 -20.68 5.15 22.86
N HIS A 459 -20.14 4.07 23.40
CA HIS A 459 -20.74 2.76 23.25
C HIS A 459 -21.62 2.50 24.46
N GLU A 460 -22.90 2.20 24.23
CA GLU A 460 -23.79 1.81 25.31
C GLU A 460 -23.44 0.40 25.75
N GLU A 461 -23.72 0.00 26.94
CA GLU A 461 -23.65 -1.34 27.52
C GLU A 461 -23.01 -2.49 26.70
N PRO A 462 -22.26 -3.38 27.31
CA PRO A 462 -21.89 -3.42 28.75
C PRO A 462 -20.57 -2.68 29.02
N TYR A 463 -19.96 -2.11 28.01
CA TYR A 463 -18.64 -1.52 28.04
C TYR A 463 -18.73 -0.05 28.33
N HIS A 464 -17.92 0.36 29.19
CA HIS A 464 -17.85 1.74 29.60
C HIS A 464 -17.05 2.50 28.52
N ALA A 465 -17.67 3.38 27.82
CA ALA A 465 -17.05 4.26 26.86
C ALA A 465 -17.10 5.70 27.34
N VAL A 466 -16.24 6.52 26.79
CA VAL A 466 -16.28 7.96 27.04
C VAL A 466 -17.42 8.55 26.22
N GLU A 467 -18.43 9.07 26.89
CA GLU A 467 -19.53 9.74 26.24
C GLU A 467 -19.16 11.17 25.86
N PHE A 468 -19.29 11.50 24.58
CA PHE A 468 -18.87 12.81 24.10
C PHE A 468 -19.85 13.92 24.49
N THR A 469 -21.14 13.61 24.52
CA THR A 469 -22.20 14.60 24.74
C THR A 469 -22.11 15.26 26.11
N ASP A 470 -21.76 14.50 27.16
CA ASP A 470 -21.73 15.00 28.52
C ASP A 470 -20.32 15.31 29.02
N PHE A 471 -19.29 14.93 28.27
CA PHE A 471 -17.88 15.10 28.66
C PHE A 471 -17.48 14.55 30.02
N GLU A 472 -18.35 13.80 30.65
CA GLU A 472 -18.02 13.09 31.87
C GLU A 472 -17.60 11.67 31.50
N PRO A 473 -16.30 11.30 31.70
CA PRO A 473 -15.89 9.92 31.54
C PRO A 473 -16.71 9.06 32.48
N LEU A 474 -17.27 7.99 31.98
CA LEU A 474 -17.88 6.98 32.81
C LEU A 474 -16.80 6.44 33.76
N THR A 475 -17.16 6.21 35.01
CA THR A 475 -16.19 5.81 36.04
C THR A 475 -15.45 4.53 35.63
N GLY A 476 -14.12 4.59 35.57
CA GLY A 476 -13.27 3.47 35.19
C GLY A 476 -12.57 3.64 33.86
N PHE A 477 -12.93 4.66 33.10
CA PHE A 477 -12.35 4.92 31.74
C PHE A 477 -11.39 6.08 31.75
N ALA A 478 -11.21 6.75 30.64
CA ALA A 478 -10.34 7.93 30.58
C ALA A 478 -10.70 8.93 31.67
N SER A 479 -9.73 9.46 32.38
CA SER A 479 -9.98 10.55 33.33
C SER A 479 -10.45 11.79 32.57
N ALA A 480 -11.24 12.65 33.24
CA ALA A 480 -11.62 13.94 32.68
C ALA A 480 -10.41 14.77 32.23
N THR A 481 -9.30 14.62 32.94
CA THR A 481 -8.01 15.25 32.58
C THR A 481 -7.47 14.71 31.24
N GLY A 482 -7.56 13.41 31.00
CA GLY A 482 -7.14 12.79 29.74
C GLY A 482 -7.96 13.28 28.57
N LEU A 483 -9.28 13.31 28.70
CA LEU A 483 -10.16 13.84 27.65
C LEU A 483 -9.87 15.31 27.33
N THR A 484 -9.65 16.12 28.37
CA THR A 484 -9.26 17.53 28.21
C THR A 484 -7.92 17.69 27.48
N ALA A 485 -6.95 16.84 27.83
CA ALA A 485 -5.63 16.86 27.20
C ALA A 485 -5.70 16.49 25.71
N LEU A 486 -6.50 15.48 25.36
CA LEU A 486 -6.69 15.11 23.96
C LEU A 486 -7.35 16.22 23.15
N LYS A 487 -8.42 16.84 23.69
CA LYS A 487 -9.05 17.98 23.02
C LYS A 487 -8.10 19.15 22.81
N ALA A 488 -7.27 19.43 23.80
CA ALA A 488 -6.23 20.48 23.67
C ALA A 488 -5.21 20.12 22.60
N ALA A 489 -4.80 18.88 22.48
CA ALA A 489 -3.88 18.40 21.45
C ALA A 489 -4.43 18.60 20.03
N HIS A 490 -5.73 18.41 19.85
CA HIS A 490 -6.41 18.63 18.57
C HIS A 490 -6.98 20.04 18.39
N GLY A 491 -6.58 20.99 19.24
CA GLY A 491 -7.01 22.38 19.14
C GLY A 491 -8.44 22.67 19.65
N LEU A 492 -9.10 21.70 20.25
CA LEU A 492 -10.43 21.86 20.84
C LEU A 492 -10.31 22.44 22.27
N SER A 493 -11.13 23.42 22.58
CA SER A 493 -11.31 23.86 23.96
C SER A 493 -12.20 22.87 24.71
N PRO A 494 -11.88 22.53 25.97
CA PRO A 494 -12.81 21.75 26.81
C PRO A 494 -14.14 22.50 26.92
N LEU A 495 -15.24 21.75 26.84
CA LEU A 495 -16.55 22.32 27.12
C LEU A 495 -16.75 22.41 28.63
N GLU A 496 -17.12 23.56 29.14
CA GLU A 496 -17.54 23.66 30.54
C GLU A 496 -18.92 23.04 30.73
N PRO A 497 -19.16 22.30 31.82
CA PRO A 497 -20.46 21.72 32.08
C PRO A 497 -21.55 22.81 32.14
N GLY A 498 -22.52 22.74 31.24
CA GLY A 498 -23.65 23.67 31.20
C GLY A 498 -23.47 24.88 30.29
N GLU A 499 -22.38 25.02 29.56
CA GLU A 499 -22.35 25.93 28.39
C GLU A 499 -23.11 25.28 27.24
N GLU A 500 -24.25 25.86 26.87
CA GLU A 500 -24.86 25.58 25.56
C GLU A 500 -23.90 26.08 24.49
N THR A 501 -23.06 25.19 24.01
CA THR A 501 -22.21 25.49 22.87
C THR A 501 -23.08 25.54 21.64
N GLY A 502 -23.09 26.67 20.97
CA GLY A 502 -23.38 26.66 19.55
C GLY A 502 -22.38 25.67 18.92
N TRP A 503 -22.89 24.55 18.45
CA TRP A 503 -22.10 23.48 17.87
C TRP A 503 -21.25 24.06 16.75
N ASP A 504 -19.94 24.09 16.98
CA ASP A 504 -19.04 24.35 15.88
C ASP A 504 -19.06 23.11 15.00
N THR A 505 -19.61 23.28 13.83
CA THR A 505 -19.99 22.20 12.93
C THR A 505 -18.75 21.51 12.40
N SER A 506 -18.49 20.30 12.84
CA SER A 506 -17.49 19.48 12.20
C SER A 506 -17.90 19.24 10.73
N LYS A 507 -17.08 19.69 9.80
CA LYS A 507 -17.29 19.50 8.37
C LYS A 507 -16.56 18.25 7.94
N SER A 508 -17.22 17.11 7.97
CA SER A 508 -16.62 15.95 7.33
C SER A 508 -17.03 15.92 5.86
N LYS A 509 -16.05 15.91 4.98
CA LYS A 509 -16.21 15.65 3.56
C LYS A 509 -15.43 14.39 3.24
N THR A 510 -16.13 13.31 3.05
CA THR A 510 -15.53 12.08 2.52
C THR A 510 -15.89 11.93 1.05
N ALA A 511 -14.92 11.62 0.23
CA ALA A 511 -15.13 11.23 -1.15
C ALA A 511 -14.56 9.83 -1.34
N THR A 512 -15.34 8.92 -1.92
CA THR A 512 -14.82 7.64 -2.35
C THR A 512 -13.82 7.82 -3.49
N ASN A 513 -12.93 6.86 -3.67
CA ASN A 513 -12.11 6.84 -4.90
C ASN A 513 -13.02 6.73 -6.12
N LEU A 514 -12.58 7.32 -7.24
CA LEU A 514 -13.28 7.17 -8.52
C LEU A 514 -13.44 5.68 -8.86
N ASP A 515 -14.66 5.28 -9.16
CA ASP A 515 -14.96 3.94 -9.66
C ASP A 515 -14.49 3.74 -11.12
N SER A 516 -14.79 2.60 -11.70
CA SER A 516 -14.46 2.31 -13.11
C SER A 516 -15.18 3.20 -14.14
N ASN A 517 -16.18 3.97 -13.71
CA ASN A 517 -16.94 4.93 -14.52
C ASN A 517 -16.51 6.37 -14.26
N PHE A 518 -15.45 6.58 -13.46
CA PHE A 518 -15.00 7.88 -12.99
C PHE A 518 -16.02 8.60 -12.10
N GLU A 519 -16.85 7.86 -11.39
CA GLU A 519 -17.82 8.38 -10.43
C GLU A 519 -17.28 8.24 -9.00
N SER A 520 -17.55 9.23 -8.14
CA SER A 520 -17.18 9.26 -6.73
C SER A 520 -18.39 9.68 -5.89
N ASP A 521 -18.67 8.93 -4.85
CA ASP A 521 -19.67 9.32 -3.85
C ASP A 521 -19.06 10.32 -2.88
N VAL A 522 -19.68 11.49 -2.77
CA VAL A 522 -19.29 12.52 -1.80
C VAL A 522 -20.33 12.57 -0.70
N THR A 523 -19.95 12.20 0.51
CA THR A 523 -20.79 12.33 1.70
C THR A 523 -20.48 13.64 2.41
N LEU A 524 -21.49 14.48 2.55
CA LEU A 524 -21.45 15.69 3.35
C LEU A 524 -22.28 15.46 4.62
N SER A 525 -21.63 15.47 5.79
CA SER A 525 -22.35 15.44 7.06
C SER A 525 -22.59 16.88 7.52
N LEU A 526 -23.84 17.25 7.65
CA LEU A 526 -24.27 18.52 8.25
C LEU A 526 -24.88 18.23 9.62
N PRO A 527 -24.36 18.77 10.71
CA PRO A 527 -24.97 18.63 12.03
C PRO A 527 -26.26 19.44 12.12
N ALA A 528 -27.20 18.92 12.88
CA ALA A 528 -28.42 19.64 13.20
C ALA A 528 -28.14 20.66 14.32
N ALA A 529 -28.19 21.95 14.01
CA ALA A 529 -28.24 23.01 15.03
C ALA A 529 -29.64 23.61 15.05
N GLU A 530 -30.10 24.08 16.22
CA GLU A 530 -31.35 24.83 16.31
C GLU A 530 -31.24 26.21 15.63
N GLU A 531 -30.06 26.74 15.38
CA GLU A 531 -29.87 27.89 14.52
C GLU A 531 -29.93 27.46 13.05
N GLN A 532 -30.83 28.05 12.30
CA GLN A 532 -30.98 27.79 10.87
C GLN A 532 -29.69 28.14 10.11
N LEU A 533 -28.88 27.13 9.80
CA LEU A 533 -27.66 27.30 9.03
C LEU A 533 -28.01 27.78 7.60
N VAL A 534 -27.47 28.92 7.24
CA VAL A 534 -27.61 29.47 5.90
C VAL A 534 -26.36 29.17 5.07
N THR A 535 -26.55 28.59 3.90
CA THR A 535 -25.48 28.24 2.96
C THR A 535 -25.77 28.85 1.59
N ASP A 536 -24.78 29.46 0.98
CA ASP A 536 -24.86 30.00 -0.38
C ASP A 536 -24.27 29.01 -1.38
N VAL A 537 -25.05 28.64 -2.38
CA VAL A 537 -24.61 27.77 -3.48
C VAL A 537 -24.85 28.47 -4.80
N VAL A 538 -23.81 28.74 -5.55
CA VAL A 538 -23.94 29.35 -6.90
C VAL A 538 -23.68 28.30 -7.97
N PHE A 539 -24.67 28.00 -8.78
CA PHE A 539 -24.54 27.19 -9.99
C PHE A 539 -24.06 28.05 -11.14
N VAL A 540 -22.94 27.69 -11.74
CA VAL A 540 -22.38 28.32 -12.95
C VAL A 540 -22.49 27.33 -14.09
N LEU A 541 -23.40 27.55 -14.99
CA LEU A 541 -23.86 26.58 -15.98
C LEU A 541 -23.45 26.97 -17.40
N ASP A 542 -22.83 26.05 -18.10
CA ASP A 542 -22.54 26.19 -19.53
C ASP A 542 -23.81 26.03 -20.37
N LYS A 543 -24.19 27.09 -21.06
CA LYS A 543 -25.31 27.12 -21.99
C LYS A 543 -24.84 27.32 -23.44
N SER A 544 -23.62 26.90 -23.75
CA SER A 544 -23.17 26.82 -25.15
C SER A 544 -24.01 25.80 -25.93
N THR A 545 -23.99 25.89 -27.24
CA THR A 545 -24.85 25.04 -28.10
C THR A 545 -24.51 23.55 -28.06
N SER A 546 -23.32 23.17 -27.60
CA SER A 546 -22.90 21.80 -27.40
C SER A 546 -23.24 21.25 -26.00
N ALA A 547 -23.41 22.13 -25.03
CA ALA A 547 -23.58 21.73 -23.64
C ALA A 547 -24.95 21.14 -23.36
N THR A 548 -24.98 19.95 -22.75
CA THR A 548 -26.22 19.25 -22.34
C THR A 548 -26.31 19.17 -20.80
N VAL A 549 -25.90 20.25 -20.13
CA VAL A 549 -25.76 20.28 -18.66
C VAL A 549 -27.06 20.51 -17.89
N GLU A 550 -28.12 20.97 -18.58
CA GLU A 550 -29.40 21.37 -17.97
C GLU A 550 -30.03 20.24 -17.14
N ALA A 551 -30.18 19.06 -17.74
CA ALA A 551 -30.81 17.92 -17.07
C ALA A 551 -30.06 17.48 -15.82
N LYS A 552 -28.73 17.45 -15.88
CA LYS A 552 -27.87 17.14 -14.74
C LYS A 552 -27.96 18.18 -13.64
N SER A 553 -27.99 19.46 -13.99
CA SER A 553 -28.14 20.56 -13.03
C SER A 553 -29.48 20.52 -12.31
N LEU A 554 -30.54 20.20 -13.00
CA LEU A 554 -31.87 20.03 -12.41
C LEU A 554 -31.95 18.79 -11.53
N GLU A 555 -31.29 17.70 -11.91
CA GLU A 555 -31.15 16.48 -11.08
C GLU A 555 -30.41 16.78 -9.78
N MET A 556 -29.27 17.47 -9.86
CA MET A 556 -28.49 17.89 -8.68
C MET A 556 -29.32 18.81 -7.76
N LEU A 557 -30.03 19.80 -8.32
CA LEU A 557 -30.86 20.70 -7.55
C LEU A 557 -32.01 19.95 -6.83
N ARG A 558 -32.63 18.99 -7.51
CA ARG A 558 -33.67 18.15 -6.92
C ARG A 558 -33.15 17.29 -5.80
N SER A 559 -32.01 16.62 -6.03
CA SER A 559 -31.36 15.81 -5.02
C SER A 559 -30.96 16.63 -3.79
N LEU A 560 -30.45 17.85 -4.01
CA LEU A 560 -30.12 18.76 -2.90
C LEU A 560 -31.38 19.15 -2.11
N LYS A 561 -32.46 19.47 -2.78
CA LYS A 561 -33.73 19.78 -2.13
C LYS A 561 -34.26 18.60 -1.32
N ASP A 562 -34.30 17.40 -1.94
CA ASP A 562 -34.87 16.20 -1.33
C ASP A 562 -34.07 15.76 -0.09
N GLN A 563 -32.73 15.89 -0.11
CA GLN A 563 -31.88 15.56 1.02
C GLN A 563 -32.00 16.54 2.18
N LEU A 564 -32.36 17.77 1.91
CA LEU A 564 -32.47 18.82 2.92
C LEU A 564 -33.92 19.05 3.40
N GLU A 565 -34.86 18.38 2.80
CA GLU A 565 -36.26 18.38 3.25
C GLU A 565 -36.31 17.78 4.67
N ASN A 566 -36.61 18.55 5.66
CA ASN A 566 -36.66 18.22 7.09
C ASN A 566 -35.36 18.43 7.90
N THR A 567 -34.30 19.00 7.34
CA THR A 567 -33.08 19.29 8.09
C THR A 567 -33.08 20.66 8.78
N GLY A 568 -34.07 21.53 8.49
CA GLY A 568 -34.06 22.91 8.99
C GLY A 568 -33.00 23.83 8.35
N ALA A 569 -32.14 23.31 7.49
CA ALA A 569 -31.12 24.10 6.80
C ALA A 569 -31.72 25.03 5.77
N LYS A 570 -31.22 26.26 5.68
CA LYS A 570 -31.60 27.22 4.65
C LYS A 570 -30.52 27.30 3.58
N ILE A 571 -30.87 27.04 2.32
CA ILE A 571 -29.93 27.15 1.20
C ILE A 571 -30.38 28.26 0.27
N ASN A 572 -29.49 29.21 0.08
CA ASN A 572 -29.62 30.25 -0.92
C ASN A 572 -28.97 29.77 -2.21
N VAL A 573 -29.68 29.79 -3.31
CA VAL A 573 -29.21 29.34 -4.62
C VAL A 573 -29.02 30.51 -5.57
N GLY A 574 -27.81 30.73 -6.03
CA GLY A 574 -27.49 31.62 -7.12
C GLY A 574 -27.39 30.87 -8.44
N VAL A 575 -27.89 31.45 -9.50
CA VAL A 575 -27.79 30.86 -10.84
C VAL A 575 -27.08 31.82 -11.78
N VAL A 576 -25.97 31.37 -12.33
CA VAL A 576 -25.24 32.06 -13.40
C VAL A 576 -25.20 31.12 -14.60
N ILE A 577 -25.76 31.58 -15.71
CA ILE A 577 -25.67 30.84 -16.97
C ILE A 577 -24.72 31.58 -17.91
N PHE A 578 -23.84 30.87 -18.58
CA PHE A 578 -22.90 31.50 -19.49
C PHE A 578 -22.90 30.90 -20.89
N ASN A 579 -22.65 31.79 -21.84
CA ASN A 579 -22.29 31.47 -23.23
C ASN A 579 -21.08 32.34 -23.61
N ALA A 580 -21.20 33.25 -24.56
CA ALA A 580 -20.18 34.28 -24.83
C ALA A 580 -20.04 35.30 -23.69
N VAL A 581 -21.04 35.46 -22.88
CA VAL A 581 -21.11 36.33 -21.71
C VAL A 581 -21.76 35.61 -20.54
N ALA A 582 -21.54 36.09 -19.32
CA ALA A 582 -22.25 35.60 -18.15
C ALA A 582 -23.58 36.35 -17.97
N ASN A 583 -24.61 35.61 -17.62
CA ASN A 583 -25.92 36.13 -17.24
C ASN A 583 -26.26 35.65 -15.85
N VAL A 584 -26.42 36.56 -14.93
CA VAL A 584 -26.79 36.29 -13.54
C VAL A 584 -28.29 36.36 -13.41
N ALA A 585 -28.91 35.30 -12.92
CA ALA A 585 -30.35 35.29 -12.70
C ALA A 585 -30.73 36.15 -11.50
N ASN A 586 -32.03 36.46 -11.38
CA ASN A 586 -32.61 37.20 -10.26
C ASN A 586 -31.88 38.53 -9.94
N ASN A 587 -31.38 39.21 -10.97
CA ASN A 587 -30.63 40.47 -10.80
C ASN A 587 -29.42 40.36 -9.85
N GLY A 588 -28.88 39.16 -9.61
CA GLY A 588 -27.77 38.92 -8.72
C GLY A 588 -28.15 38.61 -7.27
N GLU A 589 -29.42 38.48 -6.96
CA GLU A 589 -29.93 38.06 -5.68
C GLU A 589 -30.06 36.53 -5.64
N PHE A 590 -29.85 35.92 -4.45
CA PHE A 590 -30.04 34.50 -4.26
C PHE A 590 -31.55 34.16 -4.18
N PHE A 591 -31.89 32.96 -4.66
CA PHE A 591 -33.19 32.34 -4.45
C PHE A 591 -33.13 31.48 -3.15
N ASP A 592 -34.22 31.37 -2.45
CA ASP A 592 -34.41 30.40 -1.38
C ASP A 592 -34.82 29.03 -1.97
N LEU A 593 -34.00 27.99 -1.76
CA LEU A 593 -34.23 26.66 -2.35
C LEU A 593 -35.59 26.06 -1.96
N ALA A 594 -36.03 26.31 -0.73
CA ALA A 594 -37.25 25.70 -0.22
C ALA A 594 -38.53 26.35 -0.81
N THR A 595 -38.50 27.67 -1.00
CA THR A 595 -39.70 28.46 -1.38
C THR A 595 -39.72 28.90 -2.83
N GLU A 596 -38.54 29.05 -3.47
CA GLU A 596 -38.39 29.58 -4.83
C GLU A 596 -37.83 28.54 -5.82
N TYR A 597 -38.03 27.26 -5.55
CA TYR A 597 -37.52 26.16 -6.37
C TYR A 597 -37.93 26.28 -7.87
N ALA A 598 -39.15 26.67 -8.14
CA ALA A 598 -39.67 26.82 -9.52
C ALA A 598 -38.95 27.95 -10.28
N ASP A 599 -38.56 29.02 -9.59
CA ASP A 599 -37.84 30.14 -10.19
C ASP A 599 -36.38 29.77 -10.47
N ILE A 600 -35.78 28.95 -9.61
CA ILE A 600 -34.42 28.36 -9.83
C ILE A 600 -34.47 27.45 -11.06
N GLU A 601 -35.46 26.56 -11.19
CA GLU A 601 -35.61 25.70 -12.37
C GLU A 601 -35.77 26.55 -13.64
N ALA A 602 -36.60 27.59 -13.60
CA ALA A 602 -36.80 28.49 -14.73
C ALA A 602 -35.51 29.24 -15.12
N ALA A 603 -34.73 29.65 -14.15
CA ALA A 603 -33.42 30.27 -14.38
C ALA A 603 -32.43 29.31 -15.05
N ILE A 604 -32.38 28.06 -14.60
CA ILE A 604 -31.53 27.01 -15.18
C ILE A 604 -31.96 26.67 -16.61
N GLN A 605 -33.24 26.69 -16.90
CA GLN A 605 -33.82 26.33 -18.20
C GLN A 605 -33.74 27.45 -19.26
N GLN A 606 -33.27 28.63 -18.88
CA GLN A 606 -33.12 29.72 -19.87
C GLN A 606 -32.17 29.32 -21.00
N THR A 607 -32.57 29.62 -22.22
CA THR A 607 -31.77 29.36 -23.42
C THR A 607 -30.93 30.58 -23.80
N LEU A 608 -29.66 30.36 -24.08
CA LEU A 608 -28.74 31.37 -24.58
C LEU A 608 -28.30 31.08 -26.02
N LYS A 609 -27.81 32.10 -26.70
CA LYS A 609 -27.22 31.97 -28.05
C LYS A 609 -25.78 31.46 -27.93
N SER A 610 -25.19 31.04 -29.03
CA SER A 610 -23.86 30.42 -29.13
C SER A 610 -22.70 31.21 -28.48
N GLY A 611 -21.67 30.49 -28.08
CA GLY A 611 -20.44 30.99 -27.47
C GLY A 611 -20.15 30.29 -26.15
N THR A 612 -18.87 30.23 -25.76
CA THR A 612 -18.44 29.61 -24.50
C THR A 612 -17.38 30.50 -23.84
N ASN A 613 -17.75 31.14 -22.72
CA ASN A 613 -16.83 31.96 -21.91
C ASN A 613 -16.95 31.58 -20.44
N MET A 614 -16.34 30.44 -20.11
CA MET A 614 -16.29 29.89 -18.76
C MET A 614 -15.70 30.88 -17.74
N HIS A 615 -14.70 31.65 -18.17
CA HIS A 615 -14.06 32.65 -17.31
C HIS A 615 -15.06 33.75 -16.87
N ALA A 616 -15.88 34.22 -17.78
CA ALA A 616 -16.93 35.21 -17.44
C ALA A 616 -17.95 34.63 -16.47
N GLY A 617 -18.36 33.36 -16.67
CA GLY A 617 -19.25 32.64 -15.76
C GLY A 617 -18.70 32.50 -14.35
N LEU A 618 -17.46 32.07 -14.22
CA LEU A 618 -16.78 31.90 -12.92
C LEU A 618 -16.59 33.24 -12.19
N LEU A 619 -16.23 34.31 -12.91
CA LEU A 619 -16.09 35.63 -12.31
C LEU A 619 -17.43 36.16 -11.80
N ALA A 620 -18.51 35.96 -12.55
CA ALA A 620 -19.84 36.38 -12.14
C ALA A 620 -20.34 35.60 -10.92
N GLY A 621 -20.13 34.26 -10.90
CA GLY A 621 -20.47 33.43 -9.75
C GLY A 621 -19.68 33.81 -8.49
N LYS A 622 -18.37 34.06 -8.63
CA LYS A 622 -17.56 34.55 -7.52
C LYS A 622 -18.04 35.92 -7.03
N ALA A 623 -18.34 36.85 -7.94
CA ALA A 623 -18.81 38.16 -7.55
C ALA A 623 -20.14 38.12 -6.79
N MET A 624 -21.02 37.18 -7.15
CA MET A 624 -22.29 36.96 -6.45
C MET A 624 -22.05 36.45 -5.02
N LEU A 625 -21.14 35.47 -4.83
CA LEU A 625 -20.75 34.97 -3.50
C LEU A 625 -20.06 36.05 -2.65
N ASP A 626 -19.19 36.84 -3.26
CA ASP A 626 -18.47 37.91 -2.55
C ASP A 626 -19.43 39.05 -2.12
N ALA A 627 -20.52 39.28 -2.83
CA ALA A 627 -21.48 40.32 -2.52
C ALA A 627 -22.36 39.99 -1.31
N ASP A 628 -22.63 38.73 -1.04
CA ASP A 628 -23.35 38.36 0.17
C ASP A 628 -22.38 38.32 1.37
N THR A 629 -22.59 39.21 2.29
CA THR A 629 -21.81 39.29 3.55
C THR A 629 -22.55 38.69 4.74
N SER A 630 -23.74 38.15 4.53
CA SER A 630 -24.57 37.55 5.60
C SER A 630 -24.24 36.10 5.88
N VAL A 631 -23.55 35.42 4.96
CA VAL A 631 -23.12 34.04 5.08
C VAL A 631 -21.59 33.99 5.18
N ASP A 632 -21.09 33.18 6.12
CA ASP A 632 -19.65 32.99 6.30
C ASP A 632 -19.00 32.37 5.03
N SER A 633 -17.76 32.75 4.77
CA SER A 633 -17.05 32.30 3.56
C SER A 633 -16.87 30.79 3.50
N SER A 634 -16.84 30.09 4.64
CA SER A 634 -16.77 28.63 4.72
C SER A 634 -18.06 27.93 4.29
N ARG A 635 -19.16 28.67 4.19
CA ARG A 635 -20.48 28.18 3.75
C ARG A 635 -20.89 28.70 2.39
N LYS A 636 -19.93 29.06 1.55
CA LYS A 636 -20.15 29.57 0.19
C LYS A 636 -19.56 28.61 -0.84
N TYR A 637 -20.38 28.13 -1.73
CA TYR A 637 -20.00 27.13 -2.73
C TYR A 637 -20.29 27.60 -4.15
N LEU A 638 -19.37 27.35 -5.06
CA LEU A 638 -19.55 27.55 -6.48
C LEU A 638 -19.45 26.21 -7.21
N ILE A 639 -20.52 25.85 -7.90
CA ILE A 639 -20.63 24.60 -8.67
C ILE A 639 -20.61 24.96 -10.17
N LEU A 640 -19.50 24.59 -10.82
CA LEU A 640 -19.40 24.73 -12.28
C LEU A 640 -19.88 23.44 -12.96
N VAL A 641 -20.79 23.57 -13.90
CA VAL A 641 -21.27 22.47 -14.74
C VAL A 641 -21.05 22.83 -16.21
N SER A 642 -20.19 22.10 -16.88
CA SER A 642 -19.81 22.27 -18.28
C SER A 642 -19.57 20.91 -18.92
N ASP A 643 -19.64 20.82 -20.22
CA ASP A 643 -19.29 19.61 -20.99
C ASP A 643 -17.80 19.56 -21.40
N GLY A 644 -17.01 20.54 -21.01
CA GLY A 644 -15.56 20.62 -21.25
C GLY A 644 -15.13 21.74 -22.18
#